data_8001a19c6d8b224829e084ce21269caf
#
_entry.id   8001a19c6d8b224829e084ce21269caf
#
_cell.length_a   1.000
_cell.length_b   1.000
_cell.length_c   1.000
_cell.angle_alpha   90.00
_cell.angle_beta   90.00
_cell.angle_gamma   90.00
#
_symmetry.space_group_name_H-M   'P 1'
#
loop_
_entity.id
_entity.type
_entity.pdbx_description
1 polymer ?
#
loop_
_entity_poly.entity_id
_entity_poly.type
_entity_poly.pdbx_seq_one_letter_code
_entity_poly.pdbx_strand_id
1 'polypeptide(L)'
;MKKVLKITGISLLVLIVIAAVIPILFKGKILTAVKNGINKNVNAKVDFGDLSLSLFRHFPKLAVALESVSVTGVDNFAGDTLLSAQKIDASVNILSVISGSQIKIAGVILQSPRIHALVDKNGKANWDIAKKDSTVSPSADTASTFNMQLQHYAIKNGYIYYKDEAGNMSAEINGLDHEGSGDFSQDIFTLSTSTQTAAASFNYGGVPYLINAKTDIGADIKIDSKRKRYDFKTDDILVNNLKLAANGFFQLANDSVYNMDINFKSPSNDFKDILSMIPAVYKKDFDKIKTSGKAAFSGFVKGSYGPQQLPAYDINLNVSDGFFQYPDLPKPVKNIQLALHASNSDGKPDNAVIDISRGHIEMDNEPFDFRVLFKNPETSRYIDATAKGKIDLANLSKFIKLEAGTKLAGLVNADAFAKGNLSAIQQQQGPFTAGGFLDIEQLSYASSQFPQPLQNGRLKVQLENTGGVADKTSISVSSAHVEVGNDPVDFTLQVHNPVSSMDFSGTAKGRFTLDNIKQFTQLEPGTSISGTLNADLSFTGNKTAIDKKEYDKINTSGTAVLSNIKYKAKEYPSGVTIAETRLGFTPRNVTLNSLSGNYLNTNFTANGVLNNLIGYALKDQVLDGTINVSADKMNLNDWMGTDTAKTATATSSQPFQVPANLNFTINAKAGQVKYDKVDYNNINGTLLIRDEVVRLQNVNTEALDGTIGFNGSYSTKVSKKQPDISINYDIKSLDIQKAFMAFNTFQKLMPIGQFLAGKLSSKLNMTGKLGGDMMPEFKTLSGNGDLLLLRGVLKKFQPLEKLASTLQVEQLKDITLKDIKSYFEFANGKVLVKPFTLKIQDIEMQIGGMHGLDQSIDYVIQMKLPRKYLGSQANSLINGLATEANSKGIPVKLSDIVNLNVKMGGSITNPTLKTDLKDVAGNVTDQLKEQAADFVKARLDSARQKTKDSLAVIKNQVATAAKEEIKNQVFGKKDSTSSGIPLDSSKKKTEETIKNTINSLFKKKKPATDSTKH
;
A
#
# COMPACT_ATOMS: atom_id res chain seq x y z
N MET A 1 19.13 69.11 65.04
CA MET A 1 19.54 68.24 63.86
C MET A 1 19.44 66.75 64.15
N LYS A 2 20.02 66.16 65.22
CA LYS A 2 19.97 64.71 65.48
C LYS A 2 18.57 64.09 65.64
N LYS A 3 17.56 64.82 66.17
CA LYS A 3 16.17 64.33 66.30
C LYS A 3 15.42 64.33 64.95
N VAL A 4 15.64 65.38 64.15
CA VAL A 4 15.03 65.43 62.78
C VAL A 4 15.59 64.32 61.89
N LEU A 5 16.91 64.03 61.90
CA LEU A 5 17.52 62.95 61.15
C LEU A 5 17.00 61.57 61.57
N LYS A 6 16.75 61.34 62.88
CA LYS A 6 16.13 60.12 63.40
C LYS A 6 14.68 59.94 62.93
N ILE A 7 13.87 61.01 62.99
CA ILE A 7 12.48 60.94 62.54
C ILE A 7 12.41 60.74 61.02
N THR A 8 13.23 61.45 60.26
CA THR A 8 13.31 61.26 58.79
C THR A 8 13.79 59.89 58.47
N GLY A 9 14.78 59.32 59.19
CA GLY A 9 15.24 57.95 58.97
C GLY A 9 14.21 56.87 59.31
N ILE A 10 13.45 57.08 60.43
CA ILE A 10 12.35 56.15 60.79
C ILE A 10 11.18 56.28 59.82
N SER A 11 10.80 57.47 59.37
CA SER A 11 9.77 57.64 58.31
C SER A 11 10.15 57.06 57.03
N LEU A 12 11.40 57.17 56.61
CA LEU A 12 11.91 56.53 55.41
C LEU A 12 11.90 55.01 55.55
N LEU A 13 12.30 54.48 56.72
CA LEU A 13 12.27 53.03 56.98
C LEU A 13 10.82 52.48 56.96
N VAL A 14 9.88 53.16 57.56
CA VAL A 14 8.44 52.80 57.54
C VAL A 14 7.90 52.84 56.13
N LEU A 15 8.26 53.89 55.38
CA LEU A 15 7.87 53.97 53.94
C LEU A 15 8.43 52.88 53.11
N ILE A 16 9.66 52.43 53.34
CA ILE A 16 10.29 51.26 52.69
C ILE A 16 9.60 49.94 53.09
N VAL A 17 9.26 49.80 54.39
CA VAL A 17 8.52 48.64 54.90
C VAL A 17 7.13 48.53 54.27
N ILE A 18 6.39 49.67 54.22
CA ILE A 18 5.06 49.77 53.61
C ILE A 18 5.17 49.42 52.10
N ALA A 19 6.12 50.00 51.42
CA ALA A 19 6.36 49.70 49.99
C ALA A 19 6.77 48.24 49.75
N ALA A 20 7.38 47.54 50.69
CA ALA A 20 7.71 46.14 50.63
C ALA A 20 6.52 45.17 50.92
N VAL A 21 5.58 45.66 51.81
CA VAL A 21 4.44 44.82 52.25
C VAL A 21 3.23 44.91 51.31
N ILE A 22 2.96 46.08 50.72
CA ILE A 22 1.83 46.29 49.79
C ILE A 22 1.82 45.28 48.64
N PRO A 23 2.92 45.01 47.93
CA PRO A 23 2.94 44.03 46.85
C PRO A 23 2.58 42.62 47.30
N ILE A 24 2.94 42.24 48.52
CA ILE A 24 2.67 40.91 49.09
C ILE A 24 1.17 40.75 49.40
N LEU A 25 0.54 41.77 49.96
CA LEU A 25 -0.90 41.75 50.32
C LEU A 25 -1.83 41.72 49.10
N PHE A 26 -1.45 42.34 48.00
CA PHE A 26 -2.26 42.43 46.77
C PHE A 26 -1.78 41.48 45.64
N LYS A 27 -0.87 40.58 45.92
CA LYS A 27 -0.24 39.69 44.95
C LYS A 27 -1.24 39.03 44.01
N GLY A 28 -2.31 38.41 44.52
CA GLY A 28 -3.30 37.71 43.70
C GLY A 28 -4.07 38.63 42.74
N LYS A 29 -4.46 39.83 43.20
CA LYS A 29 -5.15 40.80 42.32
C LYS A 29 -4.21 41.37 41.26
N ILE A 30 -2.96 41.65 41.61
CA ILE A 30 -1.92 42.12 40.66
C ILE A 30 -1.65 41.04 39.61
N LEU A 31 -1.50 39.79 40.04
CA LEU A 31 -1.27 38.64 39.13
C LEU A 31 -2.39 38.53 38.10
N THR A 32 -3.65 38.52 38.54
CA THR A 32 -4.81 38.45 37.65
C THR A 32 -4.90 39.65 36.71
N ALA A 33 -4.66 40.87 37.23
CA ALA A 33 -4.69 42.07 36.40
C ALA A 33 -3.59 42.08 35.33
N VAL A 34 -2.39 41.61 35.66
CA VAL A 34 -1.26 41.49 34.73
C VAL A 34 -1.58 40.45 33.67
N LYS A 35 -2.06 39.25 34.06
CA LYS A 35 -2.48 38.21 33.10
C LYS A 35 -3.54 38.72 32.10
N ASN A 36 -4.58 39.33 32.62
CA ASN A 36 -5.66 39.88 31.80
C ASN A 36 -5.18 41.02 30.89
N GLY A 37 -4.32 41.90 31.41
CA GLY A 37 -3.73 42.99 30.63
C GLY A 37 -2.86 42.49 29.46
N ILE A 38 -2.04 41.49 29.69
CA ILE A 38 -1.22 40.90 28.65
C ILE A 38 -2.09 40.20 27.59
N ASN A 39 -3.00 39.30 28.03
CA ASN A 39 -3.84 38.52 27.09
C ASN A 39 -4.81 39.39 26.26
N LYS A 40 -5.14 40.60 26.77
CA LYS A 40 -5.96 41.56 26.01
C LYS A 40 -5.22 42.10 24.79
N ASN A 41 -3.89 42.23 24.86
CA ASN A 41 -3.08 42.90 23.84
C ASN A 41 -2.38 41.93 22.89
N VAL A 42 -2.41 40.62 23.18
CA VAL A 42 -1.78 39.62 22.32
C VAL A 42 -2.78 38.60 21.77
N ASN A 43 -2.53 38.10 20.60
CA ASN A 43 -3.24 36.97 19.96
C ASN A 43 -2.55 35.65 20.33
N ALA A 44 -2.44 35.40 21.62
CA ALA A 44 -1.88 34.21 22.23
C ALA A 44 -2.43 34.06 23.65
N LYS A 45 -2.40 32.88 24.19
CA LYS A 45 -2.74 32.60 25.58
C LYS A 45 -1.46 32.70 26.43
N VAL A 46 -1.33 33.78 27.20
CA VAL A 46 -0.20 33.94 28.12
C VAL A 46 -0.65 33.57 29.53
N ASP A 47 0.12 32.66 30.13
CA ASP A 47 -0.09 32.21 31.50
C ASP A 47 1.23 32.18 32.27
N PHE A 48 1.17 32.32 33.59
CA PHE A 48 2.30 32.19 34.49
C PHE A 48 1.84 31.81 35.91
N GLY A 49 2.65 31.01 36.59
CA GLY A 49 2.29 30.42 37.88
C GLY A 49 2.32 31.44 39.01
N ASP A 50 3.35 32.26 39.06
CA ASP A 50 3.53 33.25 40.13
C ASP A 50 4.15 34.54 39.61
N LEU A 51 3.91 35.60 40.37
CA LEU A 51 4.51 36.92 40.22
C LEU A 51 5.15 37.31 41.54
N SER A 52 6.46 37.56 41.55
CA SER A 52 7.18 38.07 42.71
C SER A 52 7.79 39.45 42.45
N LEU A 53 7.67 40.29 43.42
CA LEU A 53 8.22 41.64 43.39
C LEU A 53 9.25 41.79 44.53
N SER A 54 10.42 42.36 44.27
CA SER A 54 11.48 42.52 45.23
C SER A 54 12.21 43.84 45.01
N LEU A 55 12.29 44.65 46.06
CA LEU A 55 13.07 45.90 46.07
C LEU A 55 14.56 45.63 46.36
N PHE A 56 14.90 44.47 46.91
CA PHE A 56 16.28 44.22 47.39
C PHE A 56 17.11 43.44 46.36
N ARG A 57 16.50 42.67 45.48
CA ARG A 57 17.20 41.78 44.53
C ARG A 57 18.00 42.58 43.47
N HIS A 58 17.51 43.73 43.05
CA HIS A 58 18.12 44.60 42.05
C HIS A 58 18.24 46.08 42.50
N PHE A 59 18.35 46.31 43.82
CA PHE A 59 18.40 47.67 44.35
C PHE A 59 19.43 48.55 43.63
N PRO A 60 19.10 49.83 43.26
CA PRO A 60 17.87 50.57 43.51
C PRO A 60 16.71 50.37 42.53
N LYS A 61 16.77 49.29 41.64
CA LYS A 61 15.71 48.92 40.70
C LYS A 61 14.74 47.95 41.37
N LEU A 62 13.46 47.94 40.95
CA LEU A 62 12.47 46.94 41.33
C LEU A 62 12.67 45.68 40.53
N ALA A 63 12.86 44.52 41.17
CA ALA A 63 12.84 43.24 40.51
C ALA A 63 11.38 42.72 40.37
N VAL A 64 11.00 42.37 39.15
CA VAL A 64 9.73 41.75 38.81
C VAL A 64 10.01 40.36 38.20
N ALA A 65 9.60 39.33 38.89
CA ALA A 65 9.82 37.99 38.39
C ALA A 65 8.49 37.26 38.14
N LEU A 66 8.36 36.68 36.94
CA LEU A 66 7.27 35.80 36.55
C LEU A 66 7.82 34.36 36.54
N GLU A 67 7.11 33.47 37.23
CA GLU A 67 7.52 32.07 37.33
C GLU A 67 6.58 31.17 36.50
N SER A 68 7.13 30.10 35.92
CA SER A 68 6.38 29.15 35.10
C SER A 68 5.59 29.84 33.99
N VAL A 69 6.27 30.67 33.22
CA VAL A 69 5.65 31.44 32.12
C VAL A 69 5.40 30.55 30.94
N SER A 70 4.22 30.68 30.32
CA SER A 70 3.89 30.04 29.05
C SER A 70 3.14 30.98 28.11
N VAL A 71 3.48 30.94 26.86
CA VAL A 71 2.81 31.62 25.75
C VAL A 71 2.40 30.55 24.72
N THR A 72 1.10 30.32 24.67
CA THR A 72 0.54 29.28 23.76
C THR A 72 -0.19 29.96 22.60
N GLY A 73 0.05 29.46 21.41
CA GLY A 73 -0.58 29.94 20.20
C GLY A 73 -2.09 29.75 20.18
N VAL A 74 -2.75 30.47 19.30
CA VAL A 74 -4.18 30.37 18.99
C VAL A 74 -4.35 30.19 17.47
N ASP A 75 -5.56 30.01 17.02
CA ASP A 75 -5.90 29.84 15.60
C ASP A 75 -5.09 28.70 14.95
N ASN A 76 -4.29 28.99 13.93
CA ASN A 76 -3.48 27.99 13.20
C ASN A 76 -2.43 27.31 14.07
N PHE A 77 -2.03 27.94 15.16
CA PHE A 77 -1.02 27.45 16.12
C PHE A 77 -1.63 27.07 17.47
N ALA A 78 -2.93 26.78 17.48
CA ALA A 78 -3.63 26.40 18.70
C ALA A 78 -3.06 25.10 19.29
N GLY A 79 -2.57 25.18 20.52
CA GLY A 79 -1.90 24.06 21.20
C GLY A 79 -0.38 24.10 21.14
N ASP A 80 0.22 24.86 20.23
CA ASP A 80 1.66 25.02 20.15
C ASP A 80 2.12 26.06 21.19
N THR A 81 3.12 25.70 21.98
CA THR A 81 3.72 26.62 22.96
C THR A 81 4.89 27.36 22.31
N LEU A 82 4.69 28.61 21.98
CA LEU A 82 5.73 29.51 21.45
C LEU A 82 6.89 29.68 22.41
N LEU A 83 6.57 29.97 23.66
CA LEU A 83 7.55 30.23 24.72
C LEU A 83 7.08 29.59 26.03
N SER A 84 7.94 28.83 26.64
CA SER A 84 7.82 28.52 28.07
C SER A 84 9.13 28.91 28.78
N ALA A 85 9.06 29.40 30.02
CA ALA A 85 10.24 29.73 30.80
C ALA A 85 10.00 29.41 32.26
N GLN A 86 11.03 28.87 32.92
CA GLN A 86 10.96 28.61 34.36
C GLN A 86 10.76 29.93 35.11
N LYS A 87 11.47 30.96 34.67
CA LYS A 87 11.40 32.29 35.26
C LYS A 87 11.80 33.37 34.26
N ILE A 88 11.07 34.46 34.26
CA ILE A 88 11.45 35.73 33.63
C ILE A 88 11.63 36.76 34.73
N ASP A 89 12.86 37.27 34.89
CA ASP A 89 13.24 38.24 35.90
C ASP A 89 13.54 39.60 35.23
N ALA A 90 12.73 40.61 35.50
CA ALA A 90 12.90 41.93 34.92
C ALA A 90 13.29 42.94 36.02
N SER A 91 14.29 43.77 35.73
CA SER A 91 14.65 44.90 36.58
C SER A 91 14.03 46.19 36.02
N VAL A 92 13.19 46.82 36.82
CA VAL A 92 12.40 47.98 36.41
C VAL A 92 12.83 49.22 37.22
N ASN A 93 12.86 50.38 36.59
CA ASN A 93 13.15 51.60 37.28
C ASN A 93 12.00 51.95 38.24
N ILE A 94 12.31 52.00 39.53
CA ILE A 94 11.29 52.22 40.56
C ILE A 94 10.61 53.60 40.45
N LEU A 95 11.35 54.65 40.05
CA LEU A 95 10.78 55.99 39.89
C LEU A 95 9.77 56.03 38.75
N SER A 96 9.97 55.24 37.65
CA SER A 96 9.01 55.20 36.60
C SER A 96 7.71 54.46 37.00
N VAL A 97 7.80 53.50 37.92
CA VAL A 97 6.63 52.81 38.47
C VAL A 97 5.84 53.72 39.42
N ILE A 98 6.53 54.48 40.28
CA ILE A 98 5.89 55.34 41.24
C ILE A 98 5.26 56.58 40.58
N SER A 99 5.94 57.19 39.60
CA SER A 99 5.45 58.40 38.92
C SER A 99 4.31 58.11 37.92
N GLY A 100 3.94 56.83 37.66
CA GLY A 100 2.95 56.51 36.66
C GLY A 100 3.35 56.88 35.24
N SER A 101 4.64 57.21 35.02
CA SER A 101 5.24 57.44 33.71
C SER A 101 5.46 56.11 32.98
N GLN A 102 5.93 56.18 31.74
CA GLN A 102 6.30 54.96 30.97
C GLN A 102 7.23 54.06 31.79
N ILE A 103 6.87 52.79 31.97
CA ILE A 103 7.65 51.82 32.72
C ILE A 103 8.98 51.59 32.00
N LYS A 104 10.09 51.87 32.68
CA LYS A 104 11.45 51.72 32.15
C LYS A 104 12.04 50.39 32.62
N ILE A 105 12.19 49.42 31.70
CA ILE A 105 12.82 48.14 31.97
C ILE A 105 14.32 48.27 31.73
N ALA A 106 15.12 48.02 32.76
CA ALA A 106 16.57 48.17 32.67
C ALA A 106 17.31 46.83 32.43
N GLY A 107 16.69 45.71 32.71
CA GLY A 107 17.27 44.39 32.46
C GLY A 107 16.23 43.29 32.43
N VAL A 108 16.49 42.23 31.67
CA VAL A 108 15.61 41.05 31.57
C VAL A 108 16.47 39.80 31.56
N ILE A 109 16.14 38.83 32.42
CA ILE A 109 16.81 37.55 32.48
C ILE A 109 15.74 36.45 32.29
N LEU A 110 15.93 35.59 31.28
CA LEU A 110 15.12 34.43 31.06
C LEU A 110 15.85 33.18 31.57
N GLN A 111 15.23 32.43 32.46
CA GLN A 111 15.77 31.19 33.02
C GLN A 111 15.08 29.99 32.36
N SER A 112 15.89 29.13 31.78
CA SER A 112 15.44 27.91 31.06
C SER A 112 14.28 28.18 30.10
N PRO A 113 14.36 29.19 29.23
CA PRO A 113 13.32 29.38 28.24
C PRO A 113 13.36 28.25 27.22
N ARG A 114 12.18 27.82 26.81
CA ARG A 114 11.98 26.95 25.65
C ARG A 114 11.16 27.70 24.62
N ILE A 115 11.75 27.96 23.49
CA ILE A 115 11.16 28.75 22.39
C ILE A 115 10.97 27.83 21.20
N HIS A 116 9.72 27.70 20.76
CA HIS A 116 9.37 26.98 19.53
C HIS A 116 8.85 28.00 18.50
N ALA A 117 9.72 28.46 17.66
CA ALA A 117 9.42 29.41 16.60
C ALA A 117 9.07 28.63 15.31
N LEU A 118 7.82 28.76 14.86
CA LEU A 118 7.28 27.99 13.74
C LEU A 118 6.75 28.93 12.66
N VAL A 119 7.11 28.65 11.41
CA VAL A 119 6.50 29.25 10.22
C VAL A 119 5.77 28.14 9.46
N ASP A 120 4.47 28.34 9.20
CA ASP A 120 3.64 27.38 8.49
C ASP A 120 3.92 27.40 6.96
N LYS A 121 3.31 26.48 6.23
CA LYS A 121 3.43 26.39 4.76
C LYS A 121 2.96 27.64 4.01
N ASN A 122 2.17 28.50 4.66
CA ASN A 122 1.66 29.73 4.09
C ASN A 122 2.53 30.94 4.46
N GLY A 123 3.65 30.73 5.16
CA GLY A 123 4.56 31.78 5.61
C GLY A 123 4.07 32.52 6.84
N LYS A 124 3.04 32.03 7.55
CA LYS A 124 2.62 32.63 8.84
C LYS A 124 3.53 32.17 9.97
N ALA A 125 3.90 33.10 10.82
CA ALA A 125 4.75 32.86 11.97
C ALA A 125 3.95 32.79 13.27
N ASN A 126 4.27 31.83 14.14
CA ASN A 126 3.58 31.69 15.44
C ASN A 126 3.97 32.76 16.46
N TRP A 127 5.02 33.55 16.18
CA TRP A 127 5.43 34.70 17.03
C TRP A 127 4.79 36.03 16.63
N ASP A 128 4.01 36.07 15.55
CA ASP A 128 3.23 37.25 15.16
C ASP A 128 1.96 37.35 16.03
N ILE A 129 2.18 37.52 17.34
CA ILE A 129 1.12 37.50 18.35
C ILE A 129 0.59 38.89 18.71
N ALA A 130 1.13 39.96 18.15
CA ALA A 130 0.65 41.32 18.44
C ALA A 130 -0.73 41.52 17.78
N LYS A 131 -1.74 41.92 18.56
CA LYS A 131 -3.03 42.33 18.00
C LYS A 131 -2.87 43.64 17.25
N LYS A 132 -3.20 43.66 15.99
CA LYS A 132 -3.29 44.89 15.16
C LYS A 132 -4.58 45.60 15.56
N ASP A 133 -4.47 46.77 16.18
CA ASP A 133 -5.64 47.63 16.41
C ASP A 133 -6.19 48.15 15.09
N SER A 134 -7.34 47.63 14.67
CA SER A 134 -8.01 47.94 13.40
C SER A 134 -8.70 49.32 13.38
N THR A 135 -8.50 50.15 14.40
CA THR A 135 -9.28 51.40 14.58
C THR A 135 -8.45 52.69 14.72
N VAL A 136 -7.12 52.64 14.53
CA VAL A 136 -6.31 53.89 14.60
C VAL A 136 -5.56 54.09 13.30
N SER A 137 -5.92 55.12 12.54
CA SER A 137 -5.11 55.71 11.47
C SER A 137 -3.71 56.05 11.98
N PRO A 138 -2.64 55.93 11.17
CA PRO A 138 -1.29 56.22 11.59
C PRO A 138 -1.11 57.74 11.74
N SER A 139 -1.53 58.30 12.86
CA SER A 139 -1.06 59.59 13.33
C SER A 139 0.08 59.31 14.29
N ALA A 140 1.23 59.98 14.02
CA ALA A 140 2.39 60.00 14.88
C ALA A 140 2.03 60.22 16.36
N ASP A 141 2.78 59.58 17.26
CA ASP A 141 2.74 59.72 18.72
C ASP A 141 1.61 58.98 19.47
N THR A 142 1.52 57.66 19.31
CA THR A 142 1.13 56.84 20.50
C THR A 142 2.39 56.16 21.01
N ALA A 143 3.10 56.84 21.89
CA ALA A 143 4.20 56.27 22.65
C ALA A 143 3.69 55.02 23.39
N SER A 144 4.20 53.86 23.07
CA SER A 144 3.93 52.62 23.80
C SER A 144 4.12 52.90 25.31
N THR A 145 3.21 52.41 26.15
CA THR A 145 3.27 52.53 27.59
C THR A 145 4.54 51.97 28.25
N PHE A 146 5.37 51.29 27.44
CA PHE A 146 6.65 50.67 27.83
C PHE A 146 7.80 51.33 27.08
N ASN A 147 8.74 51.93 27.77
CA ASN A 147 10.02 52.35 27.20
C ASN A 147 11.11 51.36 27.66
N MET A 148 11.66 50.58 26.74
CA MET A 148 12.77 49.67 27.02
C MET A 148 14.09 50.44 27.04
N GLN A 149 14.45 50.91 28.19
CA GLN A 149 15.82 51.41 28.50
C GLN A 149 16.68 50.24 28.97
N LEU A 150 16.71 49.16 28.17
CA LEU A 150 17.41 47.93 28.49
C LEU A 150 18.91 48.22 28.55
N GLN A 151 19.57 47.82 29.59
CA GLN A 151 21.02 47.95 29.80
C GLN A 151 21.71 46.59 29.80
N HIS A 152 20.93 45.55 30.18
CA HIS A 152 21.44 44.17 30.24
C HIS A 152 20.28 43.20 30.04
N TYR A 153 20.55 42.13 29.29
CA TYR A 153 19.66 40.98 29.17
C TYR A 153 20.45 39.67 29.19
N ALA A 154 19.78 38.60 29.63
CA ALA A 154 20.40 37.28 29.61
C ALA A 154 19.36 36.16 29.38
N ILE A 155 19.78 35.14 28.70
CA ILE A 155 19.15 33.84 28.57
C ILE A 155 20.06 32.83 29.26
N LYS A 156 19.55 32.06 30.19
CA LYS A 156 20.29 31.02 30.91
C LYS A 156 19.65 29.67 30.65
N ASN A 157 20.45 28.70 30.15
CA ASN A 157 20.03 27.34 29.83
C ASN A 157 18.81 27.30 28.88
N GLY A 158 18.84 28.11 27.84
CA GLY A 158 17.75 28.23 26.86
C GLY A 158 17.72 27.04 25.89
N TYR A 159 16.52 26.76 25.41
CA TYR A 159 16.27 25.88 24.27
C TYR A 159 15.51 26.66 23.20
N ILE A 160 15.98 26.65 21.97
CA ILE A 160 15.32 27.28 20.83
C ILE A 160 15.17 26.23 19.72
N TYR A 161 13.94 26.03 19.26
CA TYR A 161 13.62 25.28 18.08
C TYR A 161 12.94 26.20 17.06
N TYR A 162 13.55 26.31 15.88
CA TYR A 162 12.99 27.06 14.76
C TYR A 162 12.67 26.08 13.63
N LYS A 163 11.47 26.20 13.06
CA LYS A 163 11.08 25.44 11.87
C LYS A 163 10.33 26.36 10.92
N ASP A 164 10.81 26.44 9.70
CA ASP A 164 10.16 27.12 8.59
C ASP A 164 9.78 26.09 7.52
N GLU A 165 8.48 25.78 7.45
CA GLU A 165 7.96 24.82 6.48
C GLU A 165 7.92 25.41 5.06
N ALA A 166 7.71 26.72 4.91
CA ALA A 166 7.69 27.38 3.62
C ALA A 166 9.12 27.48 3.03
N GLY A 167 10.11 27.76 3.88
CA GLY A 167 11.53 27.87 3.49
C GLY A 167 12.27 26.53 3.53
N ASN A 168 11.63 25.43 3.93
CA ASN A 168 12.27 24.12 4.15
C ASN A 168 13.56 24.21 5.00
N MET A 169 13.45 24.87 6.14
CA MET A 169 14.58 25.18 7.03
C MET A 169 14.24 24.83 8.48
N SER A 170 15.22 24.35 9.23
CA SER A 170 15.09 24.16 10.67
C SER A 170 16.41 24.45 11.39
N ALA A 171 16.28 24.99 12.62
CA ALA A 171 17.42 25.21 13.51
C ALA A 171 17.02 24.81 14.95
N GLU A 172 17.99 24.25 15.64
CA GLU A 172 17.81 23.83 17.03
C GLU A 172 19.03 24.28 17.85
N ILE A 173 18.79 24.95 18.95
CA ILE A 173 19.82 25.38 19.90
C ILE A 173 19.45 24.84 21.27
N ASN A 174 20.36 24.12 21.87
CA ASN A 174 20.22 23.52 23.18
C ASN A 174 21.29 24.05 24.15
N GLY A 175 20.92 24.29 25.40
CA GLY A 175 21.81 24.81 26.43
C GLY A 175 22.37 26.19 26.05
N LEU A 176 21.47 27.10 25.63
CA LEU A 176 21.84 28.46 25.28
C LEU A 176 22.04 29.30 26.55
N ASP A 177 23.27 29.71 26.78
CA ASP A 177 23.61 30.82 27.69
C ASP A 177 24.02 32.02 26.84
N HIS A 178 23.24 33.07 26.90
CA HIS A 178 23.44 34.30 26.14
C HIS A 178 23.24 35.52 27.03
N GLU A 179 24.15 36.44 26.98
CA GLU A 179 23.99 37.73 27.69
C GLU A 179 24.43 38.88 26.80
N GLY A 180 23.79 39.97 26.99
CA GLY A 180 24.08 41.22 26.29
C GLY A 180 23.97 42.45 27.19
N SER A 181 24.88 43.38 27.04
CA SER A 181 24.89 44.63 27.73
C SER A 181 25.15 45.81 26.78
N GLY A 182 24.39 46.88 26.95
CA GLY A 182 24.46 48.07 26.12
C GLY A 182 23.43 49.10 26.52
N ASP A 183 23.53 50.31 26.00
CA ASP A 183 22.57 51.37 26.25
C ASP A 183 21.50 51.44 25.16
N PHE A 184 20.46 50.63 25.29
CA PHE A 184 19.34 50.54 24.33
C PHE A 184 18.45 51.81 24.32
N SER A 185 18.75 52.80 25.17
CA SER A 185 18.08 54.10 25.10
C SER A 185 18.58 55.02 24.01
N GLN A 186 19.73 54.70 23.43
CA GLN A 186 20.36 55.45 22.35
C GLN A 186 20.00 54.85 20.98
N ASP A 187 19.88 55.71 19.99
CA ASP A 187 19.69 55.25 18.61
C ASP A 187 20.91 54.49 18.05
N ILE A 188 22.10 54.88 18.52
CA ILE A 188 23.36 54.27 18.19
C ILE A 188 24.11 53.90 19.46
N PHE A 189 24.41 52.65 19.69
CA PHE A 189 25.13 52.16 20.86
C PHE A 189 25.94 50.92 20.54
N THR A 190 26.86 50.57 21.44
CA THR A 190 27.57 49.28 21.36
C THR A 190 26.91 48.29 22.31
N LEU A 191 26.62 47.12 21.77
CA LEU A 191 26.12 45.94 22.48
C LEU A 191 27.24 44.93 22.61
N SER A 192 27.73 44.72 23.84
CA SER A 192 28.67 43.65 24.15
C SER A 192 27.90 42.39 24.44
N THR A 193 28.19 41.31 23.74
CA THR A 193 27.48 40.00 23.86
C THR A 193 28.43 38.86 24.15
N SER A 194 27.94 37.88 24.91
CA SER A 194 28.53 36.56 25.06
C SER A 194 27.47 35.52 24.86
N THR A 195 27.72 34.55 24.01
CA THR A 195 26.81 33.49 23.63
C THR A 195 27.50 32.14 23.71
N GLN A 196 26.98 31.23 24.51
CA GLN A 196 27.45 29.86 24.59
C GLN A 196 26.28 28.90 24.29
N THR A 197 26.53 27.85 23.50
CA THR A 197 25.55 26.78 23.29
C THR A 197 26.16 25.42 23.55
N ALA A 198 25.40 24.52 24.16
CA ALA A 198 25.84 23.13 24.30
C ALA A 198 25.73 22.37 22.98
N ALA A 199 24.69 22.65 22.18
CA ALA A 199 24.50 22.08 20.87
C ALA A 199 23.67 23.00 19.98
N ALA A 200 24.17 23.30 18.79
CA ALA A 200 23.47 24.03 17.74
C ALA A 200 23.39 23.19 16.48
N SER A 201 22.22 23.08 15.88
CA SER A 201 21.98 22.34 14.63
C SER A 201 21.26 23.21 13.62
N PHE A 202 21.57 23.04 12.34
CA PHE A 202 20.94 23.77 11.24
C PHE A 202 20.77 22.88 10.02
N ASN A 203 19.54 22.85 9.49
CA ASN A 203 19.17 22.10 8.31
C ASN A 203 18.49 23.03 7.30
N TYR A 204 18.85 22.94 6.05
CA TYR A 204 18.24 23.67 4.95
C TYR A 204 18.10 22.79 3.71
N GLY A 205 16.91 22.74 3.12
CA GLY A 205 16.63 21.92 1.95
C GLY A 205 16.80 20.41 2.19
N GLY A 206 16.67 19.96 3.45
CA GLY A 206 16.92 18.56 3.84
C GLY A 206 18.41 18.23 4.05
N VAL A 207 19.33 19.19 3.87
CA VAL A 207 20.76 19.01 4.10
C VAL A 207 21.12 19.54 5.49
N PRO A 208 21.71 18.73 6.38
CA PRO A 208 22.18 19.18 7.67
C PRO A 208 23.55 19.89 7.53
N TYR A 209 23.57 21.20 7.59
CA TYR A 209 24.78 22.02 7.51
C TYR A 209 25.55 22.09 8.83
N LEU A 210 24.85 21.99 9.95
CA LEU A 210 25.43 21.98 11.28
C LEU A 210 24.70 20.96 12.15
N ILE A 211 25.43 20.14 12.87
CA ILE A 211 24.85 19.09 13.72
C ILE A 211 25.48 19.16 15.11
N ASN A 212 24.65 19.49 16.11
CA ASN A 212 25.05 19.50 17.53
C ASN A 212 26.38 20.22 17.79
N ALA A 213 26.65 21.32 17.09
CA ALA A 213 27.90 22.07 17.26
C ALA A 213 27.87 22.85 18.57
N LYS A 214 28.93 22.75 19.36
CA LYS A 214 29.17 23.62 20.50
C LYS A 214 29.63 24.99 19.99
N THR A 215 29.05 26.07 20.49
CA THR A 215 29.49 27.41 20.13
C THR A 215 29.83 28.25 21.35
N ASP A 216 30.84 29.10 21.20
CA ASP A 216 31.20 30.15 22.14
C ASP A 216 31.56 31.40 21.33
N ILE A 217 30.77 32.46 21.50
CA ILE A 217 30.86 33.66 20.63
C ILE A 217 30.82 34.90 21.53
N GLY A 218 31.90 35.66 21.56
CA GLY A 218 31.96 36.99 22.13
C GLY A 218 32.02 38.03 21.00
N ALA A 219 31.20 39.09 21.12
CA ALA A 219 31.21 40.13 20.11
C ALA A 219 30.80 41.50 20.67
N ASP A 220 31.46 42.54 20.21
CA ASP A 220 31.00 43.90 20.31
C ASP A 220 30.31 44.33 19.01
N ILE A 221 29.03 44.68 19.13
CA ILE A 221 28.16 44.97 18.00
C ILE A 221 27.73 46.43 18.10
N LYS A 222 28.15 47.29 17.20
CA LYS A 222 27.64 48.65 17.07
C LYS A 222 26.29 48.60 16.36
N ILE A 223 25.25 48.97 17.11
CA ILE A 223 23.85 48.94 16.66
C ILE A 223 23.44 50.36 16.26
N ASP A 224 22.94 50.52 15.03
CA ASP A 224 22.12 51.69 14.62
C ASP A 224 20.68 51.20 14.50
N SER A 225 19.89 51.52 15.51
CA SER A 225 18.49 51.05 15.65
C SER A 225 17.56 51.66 14.59
N LYS A 226 17.83 52.91 14.14
CA LYS A 226 17.05 53.56 13.08
C LYS A 226 17.28 52.93 11.71
N ARG A 227 18.53 52.60 11.42
CA ARG A 227 18.88 51.89 10.15
C ARG A 227 18.80 50.39 10.28
N LYS A 228 18.49 49.87 11.47
CA LYS A 228 18.50 48.42 11.78
C LYS A 228 19.80 47.77 11.33
N ARG A 229 20.93 48.43 11.58
CA ARG A 229 22.27 48.01 11.15
C ARG A 229 23.12 47.61 12.34
N TYR A 230 23.86 46.54 12.20
CA TYR A 230 24.66 45.88 13.22
C TYR A 230 26.04 45.67 12.67
N ASP A 231 26.96 46.56 13.02
CA ASP A 231 28.38 46.42 12.62
C ASP A 231 29.13 45.70 13.75
N PHE A 232 29.87 44.67 13.40
CA PHE A 232 30.60 43.86 14.38
C PHE A 232 32.04 43.58 13.96
N LYS A 233 32.89 43.35 14.93
CA LYS A 233 34.24 42.83 14.76
C LYS A 233 34.51 41.95 15.97
N THR A 234 34.89 40.71 15.72
CA THR A 234 35.24 39.75 16.75
C THR A 234 36.32 38.80 16.28
N ASP A 235 37.22 38.47 17.16
CA ASP A 235 38.23 37.42 17.01
C ASP A 235 37.87 36.17 17.87
N ASP A 236 36.73 36.21 18.58
CA ASP A 236 36.29 35.26 19.62
C ASP A 236 35.05 34.48 19.16
N ILE A 237 35.07 33.88 18.00
CA ILE A 237 34.07 32.92 17.56
C ILE A 237 34.68 31.53 17.64
N LEU A 238 34.11 30.66 18.47
CA LEU A 238 34.45 29.25 18.55
C LEU A 238 33.25 28.42 18.15
N VAL A 239 33.39 27.60 17.07
CA VAL A 239 32.41 26.61 16.67
C VAL A 239 33.07 25.25 16.72
N ASN A 240 32.68 24.42 17.65
CA ASN A 240 33.41 23.23 18.06
C ASN A 240 34.87 23.61 18.46
N ASN A 241 35.84 23.22 17.68
CA ASN A 241 37.23 23.61 17.89
C ASN A 241 37.73 24.71 16.93
N LEU A 242 36.92 25.01 15.89
CA LEU A 242 37.29 26.01 14.90
C LEU A 242 37.15 27.41 15.47
N LYS A 243 38.27 28.08 15.63
CA LYS A 243 38.31 29.49 15.95
C LYS A 243 38.15 30.33 14.68
N LEU A 244 37.26 31.30 14.73
CA LEU A 244 37.02 32.23 13.64
C LEU A 244 37.12 33.67 14.12
N ALA A 245 37.74 34.51 13.33
CA ALA A 245 37.63 35.93 13.39
C ALA A 245 36.66 36.40 12.32
N ALA A 246 35.79 37.31 12.65
CA ALA A 246 34.83 37.87 11.70
C ALA A 246 34.64 39.37 11.89
N ASN A 247 34.46 40.09 10.84
CA ASN A 247 34.14 41.50 10.85
C ASN A 247 33.20 41.86 9.70
N GLY A 248 32.40 42.87 9.92
CA GLY A 248 31.49 43.33 8.89
C GLY A 248 30.24 43.94 9.47
N PHE A 249 29.17 43.88 8.71
CA PHE A 249 27.87 44.33 9.16
C PHE A 249 26.75 43.44 8.63
N PHE A 250 25.67 43.53 9.36
CA PHE A 250 24.36 42.97 9.04
C PHE A 250 23.31 44.05 9.20
N GLN A 251 22.41 44.25 8.24
CA GLN A 251 21.36 45.27 8.26
C GLN A 251 20.03 44.71 7.80
N LEU A 252 19.00 44.93 8.57
CA LEU A 252 17.63 44.59 8.14
C LEU A 252 17.09 45.75 7.27
N ALA A 253 17.08 45.54 5.95
CA ALA A 253 16.63 46.58 5.00
C ALA A 253 15.09 46.72 4.99
N ASN A 254 14.38 45.61 5.15
CA ASN A 254 12.93 45.56 5.40
C ASN A 254 12.61 44.25 6.13
N ASP A 255 11.34 43.94 6.32
CA ASP A 255 10.93 42.78 7.14
C ASP A 255 11.38 41.42 6.58
N SER A 256 11.87 41.35 5.35
CA SER A 256 12.26 40.11 4.66
C SER A 256 13.62 40.18 3.97
N VAL A 257 14.31 41.32 4.00
CA VAL A 257 15.59 41.51 3.30
C VAL A 257 16.67 41.98 4.26
N TYR A 258 17.78 41.26 4.22
CA TYR A 258 18.96 41.54 5.05
C TYR A 258 20.14 41.89 4.16
N ASN A 259 20.74 43.05 4.35
CA ASN A 259 22.01 43.40 3.72
C ASN A 259 23.16 43.01 4.62
N MET A 260 24.22 42.50 4.05
CA MET A 260 25.42 42.12 4.80
C MET A 260 26.72 42.29 4.01
N ASP A 261 27.81 42.50 4.73
CA ASP A 261 29.17 42.42 4.23
C ASP A 261 30.01 41.88 5.38
N ILE A 262 30.25 40.60 5.38
CA ILE A 262 30.86 39.84 6.48
C ILE A 262 32.10 39.13 5.93
N ASN A 263 33.26 39.46 6.46
CA ASN A 263 34.51 38.76 6.20
C ASN A 263 34.83 37.86 7.40
N PHE A 264 35.31 36.68 7.12
CA PHE A 264 35.72 35.73 8.14
C PHE A 264 37.01 34.97 7.75
N LYS A 265 37.77 34.61 8.76
CA LYS A 265 38.96 33.77 8.62
C LYS A 265 39.22 32.97 9.89
N SER A 266 39.85 31.82 9.74
CA SER A 266 40.35 31.10 10.89
C SER A 266 41.76 31.69 11.28
N PRO A 267 41.95 32.18 12.51
CA PRO A 267 43.25 32.57 12.98
C PRO A 267 44.17 31.37 13.29
N SER A 268 43.59 30.19 13.48
CA SER A 268 44.32 28.94 13.64
C SER A 268 44.57 28.29 12.28
N ASN A 269 45.72 27.68 12.11
CA ASN A 269 46.08 26.92 10.92
C ASN A 269 46.12 25.41 11.19
N ASP A 270 45.50 24.92 12.24
CA ASP A 270 45.50 23.52 12.59
C ASP A 270 44.38 22.78 11.83
N PHE A 271 44.75 21.74 11.13
CA PHE A 271 43.81 20.89 10.41
C PHE A 271 42.75 20.26 11.36
N LYS A 272 43.10 20.01 12.63
CA LYS A 272 42.21 19.50 13.69
C LYS A 272 40.97 20.38 13.84
N ASP A 273 41.13 21.68 13.78
CA ASP A 273 40.04 22.63 14.02
C ASP A 273 39.02 22.58 12.90
N ILE A 274 39.48 22.45 11.64
CA ILE A 274 38.58 22.25 10.48
C ILE A 274 37.84 20.92 10.55
N LEU A 275 38.53 19.86 10.95
CA LEU A 275 37.91 18.54 11.11
C LEU A 275 36.78 18.54 12.15
N SER A 276 36.85 19.41 13.15
CA SER A 276 35.80 19.55 14.17
C SER A 276 34.46 19.97 13.59
N MET A 277 34.44 20.52 12.38
CA MET A 277 33.20 20.93 11.66
C MET A 277 32.56 19.81 10.86
N ILE A 278 33.24 18.69 10.66
CA ILE A 278 32.69 17.56 9.90
C ILE A 278 31.79 16.71 10.82
N PRO A 279 30.48 16.63 10.56
CA PRO A 279 29.53 15.95 11.46
C PRO A 279 29.85 14.48 11.73
N ALA A 280 30.41 13.78 10.74
CA ALA A 280 30.80 12.38 10.86
C ALA A 280 31.97 12.16 11.86
N VAL A 281 32.82 13.17 12.05
CA VAL A 281 33.95 13.16 12.96
C VAL A 281 33.54 13.59 14.38
N TYR A 282 32.37 14.23 14.51
CA TYR A 282 31.96 14.93 15.71
C TYR A 282 31.21 14.03 16.71
N LYS A 283 31.87 12.97 17.24
CA LYS A 283 31.29 12.17 18.32
C LYS A 283 32.31 12.01 19.46
N LYS A 284 31.87 11.45 20.60
CA LYS A 284 32.51 11.37 21.93
C LYS A 284 34.06 11.23 22.05
N ASP A 285 34.73 10.98 20.94
CA ASP A 285 36.17 10.70 20.94
C ASP A 285 36.99 11.66 20.06
N PHE A 286 36.40 12.83 19.70
CA PHE A 286 37.15 13.83 18.89
C PHE A 286 38.48 14.23 19.50
N ASP A 287 38.56 14.38 20.83
CA ASP A 287 39.79 14.71 21.53
C ASP A 287 40.89 13.63 21.42
N LYS A 288 40.47 12.41 21.13
CA LYS A 288 41.41 11.28 20.96
C LYS A 288 41.90 11.12 19.50
N ILE A 289 41.34 11.89 18.55
CA ILE A 289 41.75 11.87 17.14
C ILE A 289 43.20 12.40 17.05
N LYS A 290 44.07 11.61 16.46
CA LYS A 290 45.40 12.07 16.09
C LYS A 290 45.32 12.78 14.77
N THR A 291 45.72 14.02 14.73
CA THR A 291 45.72 14.83 13.54
C THR A 291 46.89 15.80 13.57
N SER A 292 47.44 16.09 12.39
CA SER A 292 48.47 17.11 12.15
C SER A 292 48.30 17.67 10.75
N GLY A 293 49.03 18.67 10.42
CA GLY A 293 48.96 19.38 9.16
C GLY A 293 48.42 20.79 9.35
N LYS A 294 48.48 21.54 8.27
CA LYS A 294 48.02 22.93 8.25
C LYS A 294 46.73 23.05 7.45
N ALA A 295 45.81 23.90 7.94
CA ALA A 295 44.62 24.24 7.22
C ALA A 295 44.34 25.75 7.34
N ALA A 296 43.99 26.38 6.23
CA ALA A 296 43.59 27.78 6.18
C ALA A 296 42.14 27.85 5.69
N PHE A 297 41.28 28.51 6.45
CA PHE A 297 39.90 28.75 6.11
C PHE A 297 39.61 30.25 6.15
N SER A 298 39.08 30.80 5.05
CA SER A 298 38.74 32.22 4.97
C SER A 298 37.64 32.43 3.92
N GLY A 299 36.98 33.57 4.04
CA GLY A 299 35.96 33.93 3.04
C GLY A 299 35.24 35.22 3.37
N PHE A 300 34.27 35.53 2.53
CA PHE A 300 33.31 36.59 2.78
C PHE A 300 31.89 36.19 2.34
N VAL A 301 30.91 36.88 2.89
CA VAL A 301 29.50 36.88 2.45
C VAL A 301 29.06 38.32 2.30
N LYS A 302 28.64 38.75 1.10
CA LYS A 302 28.37 40.15 0.77
C LYS A 302 27.13 40.30 -0.11
N GLY A 303 26.23 41.19 0.25
CA GLY A 303 25.06 41.53 -0.54
C GLY A 303 23.77 41.42 0.26
N SER A 304 22.67 41.19 -0.42
CA SER A 304 21.36 41.08 0.19
C SER A 304 20.88 39.62 0.26
N TYR A 305 20.33 39.25 1.40
CA TYR A 305 19.64 37.99 1.59
C TYR A 305 18.14 38.26 1.69
N GLY A 306 17.32 37.52 0.93
CA GLY A 306 15.86 37.64 0.93
C GLY A 306 15.19 36.43 0.28
N PRO A 307 13.84 36.41 0.18
CA PRO A 307 13.09 35.25 -0.33
C PRO A 307 13.49 34.74 -1.71
N GLN A 308 14.07 35.59 -2.55
CA GLN A 308 14.50 35.25 -3.90
C GLN A 308 15.93 35.72 -4.19
N GLN A 309 16.69 36.06 -3.16
CA GLN A 309 18.03 36.63 -3.31
C GLN A 309 18.96 36.07 -2.25
N LEU A 310 20.11 35.54 -2.70
CA LEU A 310 21.20 35.15 -1.84
C LEU A 310 22.35 36.19 -1.93
N PRO A 311 23.15 36.38 -0.90
CA PRO A 311 24.36 37.21 -1.00
C PRO A 311 25.42 36.51 -1.82
N ALA A 312 26.32 37.29 -2.41
CA ALA A 312 27.59 36.79 -2.94
C ALA A 312 28.45 36.21 -1.81
N TYR A 313 29.22 35.17 -2.11
CA TYR A 313 30.17 34.58 -1.18
C TYR A 313 31.42 34.10 -1.86
N ASP A 314 32.50 34.02 -1.12
CA ASP A 314 33.78 33.42 -1.51
C ASP A 314 34.36 32.71 -0.29
N ILE A 315 34.61 31.42 -0.41
CA ILE A 315 35.09 30.57 0.67
C ILE A 315 36.30 29.79 0.18
N ASN A 316 37.39 29.89 0.89
CA ASN A 316 38.65 29.22 0.58
C ASN A 316 39.04 28.30 1.72
N LEU A 317 39.30 27.04 1.40
CA LEU A 317 39.88 26.05 2.31
C LEU A 317 41.11 25.40 1.67
N ASN A 318 42.26 25.58 2.30
CA ASN A 318 43.51 24.95 1.89
C ASN A 318 43.99 24.04 3.03
N VAL A 319 44.26 22.78 2.71
CA VAL A 319 44.90 21.81 3.62
C VAL A 319 46.23 21.42 3.02
N SER A 320 47.28 21.41 3.80
CA SER A 320 48.61 20.92 3.44
C SER A 320 49.17 19.99 4.52
N ASP A 321 49.82 18.91 4.06
CA ASP A 321 50.42 17.87 4.90
C ASP A 321 49.47 17.34 5.97
N GLY A 322 48.17 17.28 5.61
CA GLY A 322 47.12 16.81 6.51
C GLY A 322 47.33 15.34 6.86
N PHE A 323 47.22 15.05 8.14
CA PHE A 323 47.24 13.70 8.69
C PHE A 323 46.02 13.54 9.58
N PHE A 324 45.37 12.40 9.48
CA PHE A 324 44.17 12.11 10.24
C PHE A 324 44.15 10.64 10.62
N GLN A 325 43.97 10.35 11.92
CA GLN A 325 43.73 8.99 12.42
C GLN A 325 42.69 8.99 13.53
N TYR A 326 41.61 8.29 13.33
CA TYR A 326 40.59 8.12 14.33
C TYR A 326 41.03 7.05 15.35
N PRO A 327 40.70 7.16 16.67
CA PRO A 327 41.20 6.26 17.71
C PRO A 327 40.88 4.78 17.45
N ASP A 328 39.73 4.51 16.92
CA ASP A 328 39.24 3.15 16.62
C ASP A 328 39.67 2.69 15.21
N LEU A 329 40.44 3.51 14.48
CA LEU A 329 40.87 3.18 13.14
C LEU A 329 42.37 2.87 13.15
N PRO A 330 42.77 1.67 12.76
CA PRO A 330 44.18 1.22 12.91
C PRO A 330 45.15 1.92 11.96
N LYS A 331 44.64 2.60 10.90
CA LYS A 331 45.48 3.26 9.90
C LYS A 331 45.09 4.73 9.69
N PRO A 332 46.04 5.62 9.50
CA PRO A 332 45.80 7.02 9.20
C PRO A 332 45.55 7.27 7.71
N VAL A 333 44.83 8.35 7.40
CA VAL A 333 44.95 9.08 6.12
C VAL A 333 46.10 10.06 6.25
N LYS A 334 47.02 10.01 5.30
CA LYS A 334 48.22 10.81 5.30
C LYS A 334 48.29 11.70 4.08
N ASN A 335 49.24 12.61 4.10
CA ASN A 335 49.57 13.48 2.96
C ASN A 335 48.34 14.16 2.35
N ILE A 336 47.39 14.55 3.19
CA ILE A 336 46.14 15.19 2.72
C ILE A 336 46.50 16.57 2.20
N GLN A 337 46.29 16.79 0.92
CA GLN A 337 46.42 18.09 0.27
C GLN A 337 45.06 18.43 -0.39
N LEU A 338 44.49 19.55 0.00
CA LEU A 338 43.21 20.00 -0.53
C LEU A 338 43.28 21.51 -0.80
N ALA A 339 42.91 21.89 -2.00
CA ALA A 339 42.64 23.28 -2.35
C ALA A 339 41.21 23.37 -2.84
N LEU A 340 40.33 23.90 -1.99
CA LEU A 340 38.92 24.07 -2.26
C LEU A 340 38.56 25.54 -2.28
N HIS A 341 37.92 25.99 -3.34
CA HIS A 341 37.32 27.31 -3.48
C HIS A 341 35.85 27.20 -3.82
N ALA A 342 34.99 27.75 -2.99
CA ALA A 342 33.55 27.83 -3.22
C ALA A 342 33.11 29.30 -3.32
N SER A 343 32.51 29.70 -4.41
CA SER A 343 32.18 31.10 -4.65
C SER A 343 30.85 31.29 -5.37
N ASN A 344 30.27 32.44 -5.12
CA ASN A 344 29.13 32.96 -5.85
C ASN A 344 29.23 34.49 -5.90
N SER A 345 29.39 35.02 -7.07
CA SER A 345 29.77 36.43 -7.23
C SER A 345 28.60 37.43 -7.18
N ASP A 346 27.37 36.97 -7.39
CA ASP A 346 26.17 37.81 -7.53
C ASP A 346 24.95 37.36 -6.73
N GLY A 347 25.12 36.31 -5.95
CA GLY A 347 24.03 35.76 -5.11
C GLY A 347 22.95 34.98 -5.88
N LYS A 348 23.08 34.76 -7.18
CA LYS A 348 22.17 33.87 -7.89
C LYS A 348 22.63 32.43 -7.65
N PRO A 349 21.73 31.54 -7.15
CA PRO A 349 22.13 30.18 -6.82
C PRO A 349 22.83 29.46 -7.98
N ASP A 350 22.41 29.74 -9.21
CA ASP A 350 22.99 29.11 -10.39
C ASP A 350 24.42 29.58 -10.74
N ASN A 351 24.89 30.69 -10.20
CA ASN A 351 26.24 31.17 -10.39
C ASN A 351 27.22 30.67 -9.32
N ALA A 352 26.76 29.73 -8.48
CA ALA A 352 27.66 29.08 -7.52
C ALA A 352 28.69 28.20 -8.23
N VAL A 353 29.93 28.28 -7.74
CA VAL A 353 31.06 27.50 -8.19
C VAL A 353 31.70 26.80 -7.02
N ILE A 354 31.97 25.53 -7.16
CA ILE A 354 32.81 24.75 -6.25
C ILE A 354 34.00 24.24 -7.05
N ASP A 355 35.19 24.63 -6.69
CA ASP A 355 36.43 24.23 -7.33
C ASP A 355 37.38 23.57 -6.31
N ILE A 356 37.52 22.26 -6.43
CA ILE A 356 38.62 21.51 -5.80
C ILE A 356 39.72 21.39 -6.87
N SER A 357 40.58 22.39 -6.94
CA SER A 357 41.66 22.42 -7.92
C SER A 357 42.74 21.37 -7.66
N ARG A 358 42.86 20.93 -6.42
CA ARG A 358 43.78 19.87 -5.97
C ARG A 358 43.18 19.12 -4.81
N GLY A 359 43.01 17.82 -4.99
CA GLY A 359 42.70 16.87 -3.94
C GLY A 359 43.69 15.72 -4.02
N HIS A 360 44.44 15.44 -2.93
CA HIS A 360 45.33 14.30 -2.81
C HIS A 360 45.20 13.72 -1.41
N ILE A 361 45.11 12.41 -1.32
CA ILE A 361 45.12 11.67 -0.07
C ILE A 361 45.92 10.38 -0.25
N GLU A 362 46.53 9.92 0.81
CA GLU A 362 47.15 8.60 0.88
C GLU A 362 46.46 7.77 1.96
N MET A 363 45.94 6.63 1.55
CA MET A 363 45.33 5.64 2.44
C MET A 363 46.13 4.37 2.33
N ASP A 364 46.74 3.94 3.43
CA ASP A 364 47.62 2.77 3.47
C ASP A 364 48.78 2.80 2.46
N ASN A 365 49.34 3.98 2.19
CA ASN A 365 50.32 4.31 1.16
C ASN A 365 49.83 4.18 -0.29
N GLU A 366 48.54 4.01 -0.51
CA GLU A 366 47.92 4.08 -1.83
C GLU A 366 47.48 5.54 -2.10
N PRO A 367 48.04 6.20 -3.12
CA PRO A 367 47.67 7.56 -3.45
C PRO A 367 46.35 7.63 -4.21
N PHE A 368 45.54 8.62 -3.88
CA PHE A 368 44.32 8.95 -4.59
C PHE A 368 44.28 10.46 -4.88
N ASP A 369 44.34 10.80 -6.16
CA ASP A 369 44.28 12.16 -6.65
C ASP A 369 42.92 12.47 -7.24
N PHE A 370 42.35 13.62 -6.94
CA PHE A 370 41.10 14.07 -7.53
C PHE A 370 41.07 15.59 -7.73
N ARG A 371 40.29 15.99 -8.70
CA ARG A 371 39.95 17.39 -8.99
C ARG A 371 38.46 17.48 -9.31
N VAL A 372 37.76 18.51 -8.85
CA VAL A 372 36.36 18.72 -9.13
C VAL A 372 36.08 20.20 -9.31
N LEU A 373 35.55 20.56 -10.47
CA LEU A 373 34.99 21.87 -10.73
C LEU A 373 33.49 21.68 -10.99
N PHE A 374 32.64 22.28 -10.14
CA PHE A 374 31.21 22.24 -10.27
C PHE A 374 30.62 23.64 -10.37
N LYS A 375 29.80 23.91 -11.39
CA LYS A 375 29.19 25.21 -11.68
C LYS A 375 27.69 25.04 -12.04
N ASN A 376 26.97 26.15 -11.90
CA ASN A 376 25.56 26.26 -12.32
C ASN A 376 24.64 25.13 -11.76
N PRO A 377 24.52 25.04 -10.40
CA PRO A 377 23.87 23.91 -9.75
C PRO A 377 22.36 23.75 -10.07
N GLU A 378 21.70 24.82 -10.49
CA GLU A 378 20.26 24.79 -10.80
C GLU A 378 19.97 24.50 -12.27
N THR A 379 20.78 25.05 -13.18
CA THR A 379 20.53 24.94 -14.64
C THR A 379 21.37 23.86 -15.28
N SER A 380 22.61 24.16 -15.63
CA SER A 380 23.47 23.26 -16.39
C SER A 380 24.12 22.17 -15.56
N ARG A 381 24.36 22.43 -14.28
CA ARG A 381 25.04 21.51 -13.36
C ARG A 381 26.38 21.07 -13.98
N TYR A 382 27.17 22.05 -14.43
CA TYR A 382 28.43 21.76 -15.11
C TYR A 382 29.42 21.14 -14.13
N ILE A 383 30.02 20.03 -14.54
CA ILE A 383 31.09 19.35 -13.83
C ILE A 383 32.33 19.22 -14.72
N ASP A 384 33.55 19.40 -14.15
CA ASP A 384 34.82 18.98 -14.71
C ASP A 384 35.58 18.30 -13.57
N ALA A 385 35.59 16.97 -13.58
CA ALA A 385 36.16 16.17 -12.49
C ALA A 385 37.08 15.09 -13.01
N THR A 386 38.15 14.85 -12.27
CA THR A 386 39.05 13.71 -12.48
C THR A 386 39.28 12.98 -11.16
N ALA A 387 39.41 11.67 -11.23
CA ALA A 387 39.76 10.83 -10.08
C ALA A 387 40.67 9.70 -10.53
N LYS A 388 41.83 9.58 -9.88
CA LYS A 388 42.82 8.57 -10.21
C LYS A 388 43.47 8.02 -8.95
N GLY A 389 43.56 6.71 -8.86
CA GLY A 389 44.23 6.09 -7.75
C GLY A 389 43.65 4.75 -7.33
N LYS A 390 44.19 4.28 -6.22
CA LYS A 390 43.71 3.05 -5.59
C LYS A 390 43.15 3.33 -4.20
N ILE A 391 42.08 2.67 -3.87
CA ILE A 391 41.42 2.76 -2.55
C ILE A 391 41.14 1.35 -2.03
N ASP A 392 41.71 1.03 -0.90
CA ASP A 392 41.31 -0.15 -0.13
C ASP A 392 40.10 0.20 0.73
N LEU A 393 38.93 -0.32 0.31
CA LEU A 393 37.68 -0.10 0.99
C LEU A 393 37.64 -0.65 2.44
N ALA A 394 38.40 -1.68 2.76
CA ALA A 394 38.55 -2.16 4.12
C ALA A 394 39.19 -1.08 5.03
N ASN A 395 40.04 -0.29 4.45
CA ASN A 395 40.63 0.85 5.14
C ASN A 395 39.68 2.05 5.20
N LEU A 396 38.81 2.24 4.21
CA LEU A 396 37.84 3.33 4.19
C LEU A 396 36.95 3.34 5.44
N SER A 397 36.49 2.16 5.91
CA SER A 397 35.75 2.02 7.16
C SER A 397 36.51 2.44 8.41
N LYS A 398 37.86 2.59 8.27
CA LYS A 398 38.76 3.04 9.33
C LYS A 398 38.96 4.56 9.30
N PHE A 399 38.50 5.21 8.24
CA PHE A 399 38.61 6.66 8.05
C PHE A 399 37.26 7.38 8.16
N ILE A 400 36.19 6.70 7.82
CA ILE A 400 34.82 7.22 7.95
C ILE A 400 34.01 6.27 8.81
N LYS A 401 33.16 6.83 9.65
CA LYS A 401 32.23 6.04 10.48
C LYS A 401 31.10 5.52 9.60
N LEU A 402 31.17 4.24 9.28
CA LEU A 402 30.06 3.54 8.64
C LEU A 402 28.91 3.34 9.63
N GLU A 403 27.71 3.17 9.12
CA GLU A 403 26.55 2.79 9.96
C GLU A 403 26.87 1.53 10.76
N ALA A 404 26.30 1.44 11.97
CA ALA A 404 26.52 0.30 12.86
C ALA A 404 26.16 -1.03 12.16
N GLY A 405 27.11 -1.96 12.17
CA GLY A 405 26.98 -3.25 11.49
C GLY A 405 27.45 -3.27 10.04
N THR A 406 27.82 -2.13 9.45
CA THR A 406 28.36 -2.07 8.09
C THR A 406 29.81 -2.56 8.07
N LYS A 407 30.08 -3.52 7.20
CA LYS A 407 31.43 -4.00 6.86
C LYS A 407 31.65 -3.79 5.38
N LEU A 408 32.78 -3.18 5.02
CA LEU A 408 33.11 -2.89 3.63
C LEU A 408 34.60 -3.25 3.44
N ALA A 409 34.91 -3.99 2.39
CA ALA A 409 36.29 -4.31 1.99
C ALA A 409 36.36 -4.48 0.47
N GLY A 410 37.53 -4.38 -0.08
CA GLY A 410 37.82 -4.51 -1.51
C GLY A 410 38.86 -3.49 -1.96
N LEU A 411 39.51 -3.76 -3.08
CA LEU A 411 40.47 -2.84 -3.70
C LEU A 411 39.81 -2.19 -4.92
N VAL A 412 39.70 -0.87 -4.92
CA VAL A 412 39.17 -0.09 -6.04
C VAL A 412 40.33 0.57 -6.73
N ASN A 413 40.53 0.29 -8.02
CA ASN A 413 41.49 0.99 -8.89
C ASN A 413 40.65 1.80 -9.90
N ALA A 414 40.86 3.10 -9.93
CA ALA A 414 40.13 4.04 -10.77
C ALA A 414 41.05 4.99 -11.53
N ASP A 415 40.69 5.27 -12.75
CA ASP A 415 41.22 6.41 -13.53
C ASP A 415 40.06 6.90 -14.41
N ALA A 416 39.38 7.97 -13.99
CA ALA A 416 38.19 8.44 -14.61
C ALA A 416 38.08 9.95 -14.64
N PHE A 417 37.38 10.47 -15.63
CA PHE A 417 37.04 11.87 -15.73
C PHE A 417 35.59 12.05 -16.18
N ALA A 418 35.03 13.19 -15.82
CA ALA A 418 33.70 13.62 -16.30
C ALA A 418 33.74 15.13 -16.53
N LYS A 419 33.31 15.60 -17.70
CA LYS A 419 33.27 16.99 -18.07
C LYS A 419 32.07 17.36 -18.92
N GLY A 420 31.32 18.36 -18.50
CA GLY A 420 30.16 18.85 -19.21
C GLY A 420 28.99 19.14 -18.30
N ASN A 421 27.82 19.32 -18.90
CA ASN A 421 26.60 19.69 -18.21
C ASN A 421 25.85 18.44 -17.75
N LEU A 422 25.71 18.23 -16.44
CA LEU A 422 24.92 17.13 -15.90
C LEU A 422 23.42 17.28 -16.22
N SER A 423 22.93 18.52 -16.37
CA SER A 423 21.54 18.75 -16.81
C SER A 423 21.31 18.27 -18.25
N ALA A 424 22.35 18.32 -19.09
CA ALA A 424 22.31 17.77 -20.44
C ALA A 424 21.99 16.26 -20.43
N ILE A 425 22.41 15.56 -19.36
CA ILE A 425 22.09 14.16 -19.14
C ILE A 425 20.57 13.96 -18.98
N GLN A 426 19.89 14.89 -18.35
CA GLN A 426 18.43 14.81 -18.13
C GLN A 426 17.63 15.39 -19.32
N GLN A 427 18.17 16.42 -19.99
CA GLN A 427 17.47 17.17 -21.04
C GLN A 427 17.81 16.69 -22.46
N GLN A 428 18.71 15.73 -22.62
CA GLN A 428 19.20 15.22 -23.90
C GLN A 428 19.83 16.30 -24.81
N GLN A 429 20.38 17.33 -24.20
CA GLN A 429 20.94 18.47 -24.92
C GLN A 429 22.25 18.97 -24.28
N GLY A 430 23.24 19.26 -25.10
CA GLY A 430 24.49 19.88 -24.70
C GLY A 430 25.68 18.94 -24.55
N PRO A 431 26.88 19.49 -24.42
CA PRO A 431 28.11 18.71 -24.38
C PRO A 431 28.31 18.06 -23.02
N PHE A 432 28.64 16.79 -23.05
CA PHE A 432 29.12 16.05 -21.89
C PHE A 432 30.16 15.02 -22.37
N THR A 433 31.28 14.95 -21.70
CA THR A 433 32.33 13.95 -21.95
C THR A 433 32.67 13.26 -20.65
N ALA A 434 32.80 11.96 -20.70
CA ALA A 434 33.26 11.18 -19.57
C ALA A 434 33.97 9.94 -20.08
N GLY A 435 34.95 9.47 -19.33
CA GLY A 435 35.69 8.29 -19.69
C GLY A 435 36.50 7.76 -18.51
N GLY A 436 36.98 6.55 -18.69
CA GLY A 436 37.81 5.91 -17.69
C GLY A 436 37.39 4.51 -17.35
N PHE A 437 38.08 3.94 -16.37
CA PHE A 437 37.78 2.60 -15.87
C PHE A 437 37.64 2.59 -14.35
N LEU A 438 36.92 1.64 -13.87
CA LEU A 438 36.83 1.27 -12.46
C LEU A 438 37.00 -0.24 -12.38
N ASP A 439 38.05 -0.69 -11.72
CA ASP A 439 38.33 -2.10 -11.45
C ASP A 439 38.23 -2.33 -9.94
N ILE A 440 37.28 -3.14 -9.54
CA ILE A 440 37.03 -3.47 -8.13
C ILE A 440 37.32 -4.95 -7.93
N GLU A 441 38.19 -5.26 -6.99
CA GLU A 441 38.56 -6.62 -6.62
C GLU A 441 38.23 -6.90 -5.15
N GLN A 442 37.87 -8.14 -4.86
CA GLN A 442 37.59 -8.64 -3.52
C GLN A 442 36.56 -7.79 -2.74
N LEU A 443 35.57 -7.24 -3.47
CA LEU A 443 34.50 -6.46 -2.84
C LEU A 443 33.76 -7.33 -1.82
N SER A 444 33.67 -6.84 -0.60
CA SER A 444 32.85 -7.40 0.45
C SER A 444 32.02 -6.29 1.08
N TYR A 445 30.72 -6.53 1.25
CA TYR A 445 29.80 -5.60 1.86
C TYR A 445 28.77 -6.32 2.73
N ALA A 446 28.58 -5.83 3.94
CA ALA A 446 27.48 -6.25 4.82
C ALA A 446 26.99 -5.03 5.60
N SER A 447 25.72 -5.02 5.95
CA SER A 447 25.12 -3.98 6.80
C SER A 447 24.00 -4.57 7.65
N SER A 448 23.45 -3.78 8.58
CA SER A 448 22.27 -4.18 9.36
C SER A 448 21.03 -4.42 8.50
N GLN A 449 20.92 -3.71 7.38
CA GLN A 449 19.83 -3.88 6.41
C GLN A 449 20.13 -5.01 5.40
N PHE A 450 21.39 -5.41 5.28
CA PHE A 450 21.87 -6.46 4.40
C PHE A 450 22.77 -7.43 5.14
N PRO A 451 22.19 -8.28 6.03
CA PRO A 451 22.94 -9.11 6.96
C PRO A 451 23.72 -10.26 6.30
N GLN A 452 23.30 -10.72 5.13
CA GLN A 452 24.10 -11.66 4.35
C GLN A 452 25.18 -10.89 3.57
N PRO A 453 26.44 -11.19 3.79
CA PRO A 453 27.50 -10.45 3.15
C PRO A 453 27.50 -10.68 1.64
N LEU A 454 27.65 -9.60 0.89
CA LEU A 454 28.13 -9.65 -0.48
C LEU A 454 29.65 -9.85 -0.39
N GLN A 455 30.19 -10.87 -1.04
CA GLN A 455 31.59 -11.29 -0.93
C GLN A 455 32.18 -11.56 -2.30
N ASN A 456 33.52 -11.68 -2.34
CA ASN A 456 34.31 -12.06 -3.51
C ASN A 456 33.99 -11.21 -4.76
N GLY A 457 33.44 -10.01 -4.55
CA GLY A 457 33.02 -9.14 -5.63
C GLY A 457 34.20 -8.70 -6.50
N ARG A 458 34.03 -8.84 -7.81
CA ARG A 458 34.90 -8.31 -8.84
C ARG A 458 34.05 -7.59 -9.86
N LEU A 459 34.48 -6.40 -10.23
CA LEU A 459 33.71 -5.56 -11.13
C LEU A 459 34.64 -4.79 -12.05
N LYS A 460 34.52 -4.97 -13.35
CA LYS A 460 35.25 -4.19 -14.34
C LYS A 460 34.30 -3.32 -15.12
N VAL A 461 34.38 -2.03 -14.85
CA VAL A 461 33.55 -1.01 -15.48
C VAL A 461 34.43 -0.12 -16.37
N GLN A 462 34.01 0.05 -17.60
CA GLN A 462 34.57 1.01 -18.54
C GLN A 462 33.49 2.02 -18.90
N LEU A 463 33.84 3.28 -18.87
CA LEU A 463 33.01 4.40 -19.28
C LEU A 463 33.65 5.10 -20.46
N GLU A 464 32.88 5.36 -21.51
CA GLU A 464 33.34 6.02 -22.71
C GLU A 464 32.28 6.97 -23.25
N ASN A 465 32.69 8.19 -23.54
CA ASN A 465 31.84 9.16 -24.25
C ASN A 465 32.65 9.72 -25.41
N THR A 466 32.37 9.29 -26.61
CA THR A 466 33.13 9.66 -27.81
C THR A 466 32.55 10.85 -28.56
N GLY A 467 31.37 11.32 -28.18
CA GLY A 467 30.67 12.30 -29.00
C GLY A 467 30.46 13.69 -28.41
N GLY A 468 30.97 13.96 -27.22
CA GLY A 468 30.79 15.26 -26.55
C GLY A 468 29.33 15.52 -26.12
N VAL A 469 28.41 14.61 -26.40
CA VAL A 469 27.00 14.64 -25.99
C VAL A 469 26.79 13.54 -24.95
N ALA A 470 26.12 13.86 -23.87
CA ALA A 470 25.91 12.93 -22.77
C ALA A 470 25.28 11.60 -23.22
N ASP A 471 24.41 11.66 -24.19
CA ASP A 471 23.71 10.48 -24.73
C ASP A 471 24.60 9.53 -25.55
N LYS A 472 25.78 9.98 -25.95
CA LYS A 472 26.78 9.13 -26.59
C LYS A 472 27.70 8.40 -25.59
N THR A 473 27.40 8.48 -24.32
CA THR A 473 28.10 7.72 -23.29
C THR A 473 27.68 6.26 -23.33
N SER A 474 28.66 5.38 -23.36
CA SER A 474 28.50 3.97 -23.12
C SER A 474 29.13 3.59 -21.78
N ILE A 475 28.43 2.74 -21.04
CA ILE A 475 28.94 2.14 -19.80
C ILE A 475 28.97 0.64 -20.02
N SER A 476 30.14 0.05 -19.92
CA SER A 476 30.37 -1.37 -20.09
C SER A 476 30.84 -2.00 -18.80
N VAL A 477 30.06 -2.91 -18.26
CA VAL A 477 30.47 -3.86 -17.24
C VAL A 477 30.84 -5.15 -17.97
N SER A 478 32.10 -5.28 -18.32
CA SER A 478 32.57 -6.42 -19.13
C SER A 478 32.56 -7.74 -18.36
N SER A 479 32.77 -7.67 -17.06
CA SER A 479 32.63 -8.80 -16.15
C SER A 479 32.32 -8.29 -14.75
N ALA A 480 31.35 -8.90 -14.13
CA ALA A 480 31.07 -8.72 -12.72
C ALA A 480 30.81 -10.07 -12.09
N HIS A 481 31.38 -10.30 -10.93
CA HIS A 481 31.17 -11.46 -10.09
C HIS A 481 30.89 -11.00 -8.68
N VAL A 482 29.84 -11.51 -8.07
CA VAL A 482 29.54 -11.29 -6.66
C VAL A 482 28.95 -12.54 -6.03
N GLU A 483 29.22 -12.76 -4.78
CA GLU A 483 28.57 -13.81 -4.00
C GLU A 483 27.71 -13.17 -2.91
N VAL A 484 26.44 -13.59 -2.83
CA VAL A 484 25.51 -13.21 -1.76
C VAL A 484 25.41 -14.36 -0.80
N GLY A 485 26.07 -14.25 0.35
CA GLY A 485 26.37 -15.40 1.19
C GLY A 485 27.29 -16.36 0.42
N ASN A 486 26.79 -17.55 0.05
CA ASN A 486 27.52 -18.52 -0.77
C ASN A 486 26.94 -18.67 -2.18
N ASP A 487 26.11 -17.73 -2.61
CA ASP A 487 25.43 -17.79 -3.88
C ASP A 487 26.16 -16.90 -4.92
N PRO A 488 26.88 -17.49 -5.90
CA PRO A 488 27.59 -16.75 -6.92
C PRO A 488 26.64 -16.19 -7.98
N VAL A 489 26.87 -14.92 -8.35
CA VAL A 489 26.20 -14.26 -9.47
C VAL A 489 27.25 -13.58 -10.35
N ASP A 490 27.31 -14.02 -11.60
CA ASP A 490 28.09 -13.39 -12.65
C ASP A 490 27.18 -12.57 -13.55
N PHE A 491 27.59 -11.38 -13.92
CA PHE A 491 26.80 -10.57 -14.83
C PHE A 491 27.66 -9.69 -15.72
N THR A 492 27.08 -9.32 -16.85
CA THR A 492 27.60 -8.27 -17.75
C THR A 492 26.51 -7.23 -17.93
N LEU A 493 26.89 -5.99 -18.19
CA LEU A 493 25.95 -4.90 -18.45
C LEU A 493 26.55 -3.94 -19.46
N GLN A 494 25.78 -3.61 -20.47
CA GLN A 494 26.04 -2.53 -21.42
C GLN A 494 24.93 -1.50 -21.29
N VAL A 495 25.30 -0.23 -21.14
CA VAL A 495 24.36 0.88 -21.12
C VAL A 495 24.72 1.85 -22.23
N HIS A 496 23.77 2.20 -23.05
CA HIS A 496 23.86 3.20 -24.11
C HIS A 496 22.78 4.26 -23.91
N ASN A 497 22.99 5.43 -24.52
CA ASN A 497 22.04 6.54 -24.47
C ASN A 497 21.55 6.83 -23.03
N PRO A 498 22.47 7.05 -22.05
CA PRO A 498 22.12 7.09 -20.63
C PRO A 498 21.15 8.20 -20.26
N VAL A 499 20.89 9.12 -21.17
CA VAL A 499 20.06 10.30 -20.98
C VAL A 499 18.68 10.16 -21.59
N SER A 500 18.61 9.86 -22.89
CA SER A 500 17.34 9.83 -23.62
C SER A 500 16.51 8.64 -23.26
N SER A 501 17.11 7.45 -23.30
CA SER A 501 16.41 6.20 -23.10
C SER A 501 17.05 5.31 -22.04
N MET A 502 18.33 5.48 -21.78
CA MET A 502 19.16 4.57 -20.97
C MET A 502 18.90 3.12 -21.41
N ASP A 503 19.29 2.85 -22.65
CA ASP A 503 19.17 1.51 -23.20
C ASP A 503 20.20 0.60 -22.54
N PHE A 504 19.76 -0.53 -22.06
CA PHE A 504 20.63 -1.50 -21.40
C PHE A 504 20.49 -2.88 -21.99
N SER A 505 21.59 -3.61 -21.99
CA SER A 505 21.62 -5.04 -22.30
C SER A 505 22.65 -5.72 -21.41
N GLY A 506 22.42 -6.98 -21.12
CA GLY A 506 23.33 -7.74 -20.28
C GLY A 506 22.96 -9.18 -20.13
N THR A 507 23.81 -9.87 -19.38
CA THR A 507 23.59 -11.25 -18.96
C THR A 507 23.67 -11.34 -17.46
N ALA A 508 22.93 -12.26 -16.86
CA ALA A 508 23.03 -12.58 -15.45
C ALA A 508 22.96 -14.09 -15.30
N LYS A 509 23.99 -14.68 -14.70
CA LYS A 509 24.08 -16.09 -14.43
C LYS A 509 24.44 -16.31 -12.98
N GLY A 510 23.64 -17.10 -12.29
CA GLY A 510 23.95 -17.32 -10.88
C GLY A 510 22.99 -18.24 -10.19
N ARG A 511 23.32 -18.46 -8.91
CA ARG A 511 22.49 -19.19 -7.97
C ARG A 511 22.03 -18.21 -6.87
N PHE A 512 20.80 -18.36 -6.45
CA PHE A 512 20.24 -17.60 -5.36
C PHE A 512 19.46 -18.50 -4.40
N THR A 513 19.85 -18.48 -3.12
CA THR A 513 19.15 -19.16 -2.06
C THR A 513 17.96 -18.32 -1.61
N LEU A 514 16.75 -18.83 -1.85
CA LEU A 514 15.51 -18.07 -1.62
C LEU A 514 15.26 -17.72 -0.15
N ASP A 515 15.89 -18.43 0.79
CA ASP A 515 15.88 -18.05 2.21
C ASP A 515 16.41 -16.62 2.43
N ASN A 516 17.24 -16.15 1.52
CA ASN A 516 17.83 -14.82 1.56
C ASN A 516 16.91 -13.72 1.03
N ILE A 517 15.76 -14.06 0.41
CA ILE A 517 14.87 -13.08 -0.24
C ILE A 517 14.33 -12.02 0.74
N LYS A 518 14.12 -12.41 1.99
CA LYS A 518 13.67 -11.52 3.07
C LYS A 518 14.61 -10.35 3.37
N GLN A 519 15.83 -10.40 2.85
CA GLN A 519 16.81 -9.33 2.98
C GLN A 519 16.62 -8.24 1.93
N PHE A 520 15.95 -8.58 0.83
CA PHE A 520 15.72 -7.69 -0.31
C PHE A 520 14.31 -7.14 -0.34
N THR A 521 13.37 -7.85 0.30
CA THR A 521 11.96 -7.44 0.37
C THR A 521 11.31 -7.90 1.66
N GLN A 522 10.38 -7.12 2.16
CA GLN A 522 9.54 -7.53 3.29
C GLN A 522 8.49 -8.52 2.79
N LEU A 523 8.53 -9.73 3.32
CA LEU A 523 7.47 -10.70 3.12
C LEU A 523 6.30 -10.40 4.06
N GLU A 524 5.08 -10.70 3.62
CA GLU A 524 3.90 -10.58 4.47
C GLU A 524 4.03 -11.44 5.74
N PRO A 525 3.48 -11.00 6.88
CA PRO A 525 3.56 -11.76 8.12
C PRO A 525 3.03 -13.20 7.96
N GLY A 526 3.85 -14.17 8.35
CA GLY A 526 3.54 -15.61 8.19
C GLY A 526 3.96 -16.21 6.85
N THR A 527 4.49 -15.42 5.91
CA THR A 527 5.06 -15.91 4.66
C THR A 527 6.51 -16.34 4.84
N SER A 528 6.86 -17.50 4.34
CA SER A 528 8.23 -17.99 4.23
C SER A 528 8.44 -18.68 2.90
N ILE A 529 9.63 -18.51 2.35
CA ILE A 529 10.07 -19.20 1.14
C ILE A 529 11.49 -19.69 1.37
N SER A 530 11.78 -20.90 0.91
CA SER A 530 13.13 -21.48 0.91
C SER A 530 13.36 -22.28 -0.35
N GLY A 531 14.61 -22.64 -0.62
CA GLY A 531 15.04 -23.39 -1.80
C GLY A 531 16.09 -22.62 -2.60
N THR A 532 16.37 -23.07 -3.82
CA THR A 532 17.39 -22.49 -4.69
C THR A 532 16.82 -22.10 -6.05
N LEU A 533 17.26 -20.95 -6.55
CA LEU A 533 17.06 -20.48 -7.92
C LEU A 533 18.42 -20.49 -8.61
N ASN A 534 18.53 -21.20 -9.73
CA ASN A 534 19.64 -21.10 -10.67
C ASN A 534 19.11 -20.43 -11.93
N ALA A 535 19.73 -19.34 -12.35
CA ALA A 535 19.32 -18.58 -13.52
C ALA A 535 20.48 -18.36 -14.48
N ASP A 536 20.21 -18.37 -15.76
CA ASP A 536 21.10 -17.98 -16.85
C ASP A 536 20.27 -17.17 -17.84
N LEU A 537 20.33 -15.86 -17.72
CA LEU A 537 19.42 -14.92 -18.35
C LEU A 537 20.18 -13.87 -19.14
N SER A 538 19.65 -13.51 -20.28
CA SER A 538 20.01 -12.30 -21.03
C SER A 538 18.83 -11.35 -21.03
N PHE A 539 19.11 -10.08 -20.93
CA PHE A 539 18.06 -9.05 -20.90
C PHE A 539 18.45 -7.84 -21.74
N THR A 540 17.46 -7.20 -22.32
CA THR A 540 17.59 -5.90 -23.02
C THR A 540 16.37 -5.05 -22.73
N GLY A 541 16.56 -3.76 -22.60
CA GLY A 541 15.49 -2.84 -22.32
C GLY A 541 15.97 -1.39 -22.25
N ASN A 542 15.11 -0.53 -21.76
CA ASN A 542 15.46 0.84 -21.48
C ASN A 542 14.83 1.34 -20.18
N LYS A 543 15.45 2.35 -19.59
CA LYS A 543 14.99 2.93 -18.34
C LYS A 543 13.60 3.59 -18.48
N THR A 544 13.32 4.19 -19.62
CA THR A 544 12.01 4.80 -19.89
C THR A 544 10.87 3.80 -19.76
N ALA A 545 11.08 2.56 -20.25
CA ALA A 545 10.13 1.48 -20.09
C ALA A 545 9.96 1.09 -18.59
N ILE A 546 11.05 1.06 -17.83
CA ILE A 546 11.01 0.79 -16.38
C ILE A 546 10.25 1.90 -15.66
N ASP A 547 10.58 3.17 -15.90
CA ASP A 547 9.98 4.34 -15.22
C ASP A 547 8.47 4.45 -15.52
N LYS A 548 8.08 4.16 -16.78
CA LYS A 548 6.68 4.07 -17.19
C LYS A 548 6.02 2.76 -16.81
N LYS A 549 6.79 1.87 -16.20
CA LYS A 549 6.40 0.51 -15.82
C LYS A 549 5.88 -0.29 -17.05
N GLU A 550 6.43 -0.10 -18.22
CA GLU A 550 6.13 -0.81 -19.46
C GLU A 550 7.07 -2.02 -19.60
N TYR A 551 6.95 -2.96 -18.67
CA TYR A 551 7.86 -4.12 -18.55
C TYR A 551 7.77 -5.11 -19.71
N ASP A 552 6.70 -5.06 -20.48
CA ASP A 552 6.52 -5.76 -21.76
C ASP A 552 7.53 -5.34 -22.83
N LYS A 553 8.17 -4.19 -22.65
CA LYS A 553 9.26 -3.70 -23.52
C LYS A 553 10.64 -4.16 -23.06
N ILE A 554 10.74 -4.86 -21.93
CA ILE A 554 11.98 -5.48 -21.47
C ILE A 554 12.02 -6.92 -22.02
N ASN A 555 12.95 -7.15 -22.92
CA ASN A 555 13.15 -8.49 -23.47
C ASN A 555 14.05 -9.31 -22.55
N THR A 556 13.58 -10.45 -22.12
CA THR A 556 14.35 -11.39 -21.31
C THR A 556 14.38 -12.73 -22.01
N SER A 557 15.53 -13.36 -22.08
CA SER A 557 15.69 -14.70 -22.63
C SER A 557 16.64 -15.52 -21.75
N GLY A 558 16.50 -16.83 -21.83
CA GLY A 558 17.35 -17.75 -21.05
C GLY A 558 16.52 -18.75 -20.25
N THR A 559 17.11 -19.25 -19.19
CA THR A 559 16.51 -20.29 -18.35
C THR A 559 16.64 -19.97 -16.87
N ALA A 560 15.67 -20.45 -16.09
CA ALA A 560 15.76 -20.50 -14.65
C ALA A 560 15.27 -21.86 -14.12
N VAL A 561 15.97 -22.38 -13.14
CA VAL A 561 15.64 -23.64 -12.45
C VAL A 561 15.46 -23.33 -10.98
N LEU A 562 14.25 -23.56 -10.49
CA LEU A 562 13.97 -23.51 -9.05
C LEU A 562 13.98 -24.94 -8.51
N SER A 563 14.66 -25.17 -7.40
CA SER A 563 14.80 -26.50 -6.81
C SER A 563 14.54 -26.45 -5.30
N ASN A 564 13.90 -27.50 -4.79
CA ASN A 564 13.61 -27.69 -3.37
C ASN A 564 12.85 -26.51 -2.75
N ILE A 565 11.92 -25.93 -3.51
CA ILE A 565 11.15 -24.79 -3.02
C ILE A 565 10.17 -25.26 -1.93
N LYS A 566 10.17 -24.55 -0.84
CA LYS A 566 9.12 -24.64 0.19
C LYS A 566 8.54 -23.26 0.36
N TYR A 567 7.27 -23.12 0.05
CA TYR A 567 6.54 -21.87 0.18
C TYR A 567 5.39 -22.02 1.17
N LYS A 568 5.34 -21.15 2.15
CA LYS A 568 4.27 -21.10 3.15
C LYS A 568 3.75 -19.68 3.24
N ALA A 569 2.43 -19.53 3.27
CA ALA A 569 1.75 -18.27 3.42
C ALA A 569 0.42 -18.49 4.15
N LYS A 570 -0.30 -17.44 4.43
CA LYS A 570 -1.60 -17.50 5.10
C LYS A 570 -2.61 -18.36 4.32
N GLU A 571 -2.57 -18.26 2.98
CA GLU A 571 -3.42 -19.01 2.06
C GLU A 571 -2.98 -20.47 1.92
N TYR A 572 -1.73 -20.76 2.22
CA TYR A 572 -1.11 -22.08 2.11
C TYR A 572 -0.42 -22.47 3.44
N PRO A 573 -1.18 -22.61 4.55
CA PRO A 573 -0.61 -22.79 5.88
C PRO A 573 0.16 -24.09 6.05
N SER A 574 -0.19 -25.13 5.28
CA SER A 574 0.54 -26.41 5.27
C SER A 574 1.85 -26.36 4.49
N GLY A 575 2.04 -25.30 3.69
CA GLY A 575 3.21 -25.14 2.82
C GLY A 575 3.14 -25.96 1.54
N VAL A 576 3.46 -25.31 0.43
CA VAL A 576 3.63 -25.93 -0.90
C VAL A 576 5.09 -26.30 -1.05
N THR A 577 5.37 -27.52 -1.50
CA THR A 577 6.73 -27.94 -1.88
C THR A 577 6.81 -28.15 -3.37
N ILE A 578 7.89 -27.63 -3.99
CA ILE A 578 8.18 -27.84 -5.41
C ILE A 578 9.58 -28.45 -5.48
N ALA A 579 9.66 -29.65 -5.95
CA ALA A 579 10.93 -30.36 -6.07
C ALA A 579 11.82 -29.69 -7.12
N GLU A 580 11.27 -29.46 -8.29
CA GLU A 580 11.96 -28.76 -9.38
C GLU A 580 10.96 -28.04 -10.28
N THR A 581 11.35 -26.86 -10.74
CA THR A 581 10.65 -26.11 -11.78
C THR A 581 11.65 -25.57 -12.76
N ARG A 582 11.43 -25.82 -14.04
CA ARG A 582 12.25 -25.30 -15.15
C ARG A 582 11.46 -24.25 -15.93
N LEU A 583 12.00 -23.05 -15.98
CA LEU A 583 11.44 -21.92 -16.70
C LEU A 583 12.33 -21.58 -17.89
N GLY A 584 11.73 -21.36 -19.05
CA GLY A 584 12.37 -20.77 -20.21
C GLY A 584 11.82 -19.38 -20.45
N PHE A 585 12.69 -18.42 -20.58
CA PHE A 585 12.34 -17.03 -20.84
C PHE A 585 12.54 -16.70 -22.31
N THR A 586 11.57 -16.07 -22.93
CA THR A 586 11.66 -15.46 -24.26
C THR A 586 11.21 -14.00 -24.15
N PRO A 587 11.49 -13.13 -25.12
CA PRO A 587 11.02 -11.75 -25.06
C PRO A 587 9.50 -11.57 -24.95
N ARG A 588 8.71 -12.60 -25.25
CA ARG A 588 7.25 -12.53 -25.26
C ARG A 588 6.58 -13.28 -24.11
N ASN A 589 7.21 -14.34 -23.64
CA ASN A 589 6.58 -15.21 -22.65
C ASN A 589 7.60 -15.94 -21.77
N VAL A 590 7.09 -16.52 -20.72
CA VAL A 590 7.82 -17.47 -19.86
C VAL A 590 7.20 -18.84 -20.05
N THR A 591 7.99 -19.79 -20.49
CA THR A 591 7.59 -21.19 -20.64
C THR A 591 7.88 -21.94 -19.35
N LEU A 592 6.87 -22.50 -18.75
CA LEU A 592 6.98 -23.47 -17.68
C LEU A 592 7.23 -24.83 -18.33
N ASN A 593 8.50 -25.20 -18.48
CA ASN A 593 8.86 -26.47 -19.15
C ASN A 593 8.44 -27.66 -18.30
N SER A 594 8.70 -27.60 -17.02
CA SER A 594 8.28 -28.60 -16.04
C SER A 594 8.15 -27.98 -14.66
N LEU A 595 7.19 -28.46 -13.90
CA LEU A 595 7.05 -28.24 -12.48
C LEU A 595 6.63 -29.54 -11.82
N SER A 596 7.26 -29.92 -10.74
CA SER A 596 6.89 -31.05 -9.88
C SER A 596 6.76 -30.56 -8.46
N GLY A 597 5.58 -30.73 -7.88
CA GLY A 597 5.26 -30.20 -6.57
C GLY A 597 4.35 -31.12 -5.75
N ASN A 598 4.23 -30.75 -4.49
CA ASN A 598 3.32 -31.40 -3.53
C ASN A 598 2.63 -30.33 -2.67
N TYR A 599 1.35 -30.51 -2.44
CA TYR A 599 0.55 -29.74 -1.50
C TYR A 599 -0.50 -30.66 -0.86
N LEU A 600 -0.61 -30.65 0.47
CA LEU A 600 -1.59 -31.46 1.22
C LEU A 600 -1.67 -32.90 0.73
N ASN A 601 -0.50 -33.58 0.64
CA ASN A 601 -0.36 -34.95 0.13
C ASN A 601 -0.74 -35.15 -1.35
N THR A 602 -0.99 -34.08 -2.08
CA THR A 602 -1.23 -34.13 -3.52
C THR A 602 0.06 -33.88 -4.26
N ASN A 603 0.57 -34.86 -4.95
CA ASN A 603 1.66 -34.69 -5.91
C ASN A 603 1.08 -34.24 -7.25
N PHE A 604 1.64 -33.17 -7.79
CA PHE A 604 1.21 -32.65 -9.09
C PHE A 604 2.38 -32.27 -9.96
N THR A 605 2.17 -32.33 -11.25
CA THR A 605 3.10 -31.82 -12.26
C THR A 605 2.38 -30.79 -13.11
N ALA A 606 3.14 -29.83 -13.62
CA ALA A 606 2.61 -28.82 -14.50
C ALA A 606 3.62 -28.43 -15.58
N ASN A 607 3.11 -28.04 -16.76
CA ASN A 607 3.85 -27.38 -17.81
C ASN A 607 2.93 -26.36 -18.51
N GLY A 608 3.52 -25.40 -19.24
CA GLY A 608 2.69 -24.41 -19.92
C GLY A 608 3.44 -23.16 -20.33
N VAL A 609 2.68 -22.14 -20.64
CA VAL A 609 3.20 -20.82 -21.05
C VAL A 609 2.50 -19.74 -20.27
N LEU A 610 3.28 -18.81 -19.77
CA LEU A 610 2.84 -17.62 -19.06
C LEU A 610 3.22 -16.39 -19.87
N ASN A 611 2.28 -15.50 -20.09
CA ASN A 611 2.49 -14.22 -20.75
C ASN A 611 2.33 -13.10 -19.75
N ASN A 612 3.11 -12.04 -19.92
CA ASN A 612 3.05 -10.85 -19.05
C ASN A 612 3.39 -11.12 -17.59
N LEU A 613 4.25 -12.11 -17.30
CA LEU A 613 4.63 -12.43 -15.91
C LEU A 613 5.24 -11.25 -15.18
N ILE A 614 6.08 -10.46 -15.85
CA ILE A 614 6.75 -9.30 -15.27
C ILE A 614 5.73 -8.18 -14.98
N GLY A 615 4.81 -7.94 -15.91
CA GLY A 615 3.72 -6.96 -15.72
C GLY A 615 2.79 -7.33 -14.56
N TYR A 616 2.50 -8.61 -14.40
CA TYR A 616 1.74 -9.13 -13.27
C TYR A 616 2.49 -8.91 -11.94
N ALA A 617 3.75 -9.36 -11.87
CA ALA A 617 4.52 -9.33 -10.64
C ALA A 617 4.83 -7.90 -10.12
N LEU A 618 4.97 -6.93 -11.04
CA LEU A 618 5.42 -5.57 -10.70
C LEU A 618 4.33 -4.49 -10.84
N LYS A 619 3.19 -4.82 -11.49
CA LYS A 619 2.11 -3.84 -11.78
C LYS A 619 0.71 -4.33 -11.48
N ASP A 620 0.57 -5.54 -10.98
CA ASP A 620 -0.74 -6.17 -10.80
C ASP A 620 -1.58 -6.24 -12.10
N GLN A 621 -0.88 -6.34 -13.26
CA GLN A 621 -1.51 -6.51 -14.56
C GLN A 621 -2.07 -7.92 -14.72
N VAL A 622 -2.85 -8.13 -15.76
CA VAL A 622 -3.40 -9.46 -16.06
C VAL A 622 -2.27 -10.42 -16.44
N LEU A 623 -2.17 -11.53 -15.72
CA LEU A 623 -1.34 -12.67 -16.06
C LEU A 623 -2.12 -13.62 -16.98
N ASP A 624 -1.65 -13.76 -18.20
CA ASP A 624 -2.19 -14.71 -19.18
C ASP A 624 -1.42 -16.02 -19.16
N GLY A 625 -2.11 -17.14 -19.31
CA GLY A 625 -1.40 -18.40 -19.40
C GLY A 625 -2.24 -19.58 -19.86
N THR A 626 -1.53 -20.54 -20.42
CA THR A 626 -2.07 -21.89 -20.65
C THR A 626 -1.20 -22.89 -19.91
N ILE A 627 -1.79 -23.62 -18.99
CA ILE A 627 -1.09 -24.56 -18.10
C ILE A 627 -1.76 -25.93 -18.22
N ASN A 628 -0.95 -26.95 -18.36
CA ASN A 628 -1.38 -28.35 -18.25
C ASN A 628 -0.96 -28.82 -16.85
N VAL A 629 -1.92 -29.33 -16.08
CA VAL A 629 -1.69 -29.83 -14.73
C VAL A 629 -2.10 -31.30 -14.67
N SER A 630 -1.27 -32.09 -14.04
CA SER A 630 -1.58 -33.49 -13.78
C SER A 630 -1.29 -33.84 -12.32
N ALA A 631 -2.19 -34.59 -11.70
CA ALA A 631 -2.04 -35.14 -10.36
C ALA A 631 -2.44 -36.63 -10.35
N ASP A 632 -1.78 -37.44 -9.51
CA ASP A 632 -2.17 -38.84 -9.35
C ASP A 632 -3.38 -38.95 -8.44
N LYS A 633 -3.27 -38.43 -7.23
CA LYS A 633 -4.33 -38.45 -6.22
C LYS A 633 -4.43 -37.07 -5.57
N MET A 634 -5.65 -36.62 -5.37
CA MET A 634 -5.95 -35.34 -4.74
C MET A 634 -7.11 -35.50 -3.75
N ASN A 635 -6.95 -35.01 -2.54
CA ASN A 635 -8.04 -34.90 -1.57
C ASN A 635 -8.49 -33.44 -1.48
N LEU A 636 -9.56 -33.10 -2.17
CA LEU A 636 -10.11 -31.74 -2.18
C LEU A 636 -10.64 -31.30 -0.81
N ASN A 637 -11.01 -32.24 0.07
CA ASN A 637 -11.44 -31.90 1.42
C ASN A 637 -10.32 -31.22 2.22
N ASP A 638 -9.07 -31.73 2.06
CA ASP A 638 -7.90 -31.13 2.71
C ASP A 638 -7.63 -29.72 2.17
N TRP A 639 -7.85 -29.51 0.86
CA TRP A 639 -7.67 -28.21 0.21
C TRP A 639 -8.71 -27.17 0.62
N MET A 640 -9.93 -27.62 0.95
CA MET A 640 -11.04 -26.76 1.36
C MET A 640 -11.07 -26.52 2.88
N GLY A 641 -10.15 -27.12 3.63
CA GLY A 641 -10.07 -26.93 5.09
C GLY A 641 -11.23 -27.58 5.87
N THR A 642 -11.89 -28.58 5.31
CA THR A 642 -13.02 -29.26 5.94
C THR A 642 -12.61 -30.38 6.90
N ASP A 643 -11.33 -30.41 7.33
CA ASP A 643 -10.91 -31.42 8.31
C ASP A 643 -11.51 -31.15 9.68
N THR A 644 -12.17 -32.18 10.17
CA THR A 644 -12.85 -32.33 11.45
C THR A 644 -11.89 -32.27 12.63
N ALA A 645 -11.29 -31.12 12.92
CA ALA A 645 -10.75 -30.84 14.22
C ALA A 645 -11.55 -29.69 14.84
N LYS A 646 -12.53 -30.06 15.65
CA LYS A 646 -13.24 -29.16 16.54
C LYS A 646 -12.24 -28.41 17.43
N THR A 647 -11.93 -27.19 17.05
CA THR A 647 -11.57 -26.14 18.01
C THR A 647 -12.18 -24.83 17.52
N ALA A 648 -13.17 -24.42 18.27
CA ALA A 648 -13.99 -23.27 18.03
C ALA A 648 -13.17 -21.97 18.06
N THR A 649 -13.11 -21.30 16.94
CA THR A 649 -13.31 -19.86 16.86
C THR A 649 -13.77 -19.58 15.42
N ALA A 650 -15.06 -19.34 15.28
CA ALA A 650 -15.69 -19.00 14.00
C ALA A 650 -15.16 -17.66 13.50
N THR A 651 -14.10 -17.71 12.73
CA THR A 651 -13.83 -16.68 11.74
C THR A 651 -14.71 -17.01 10.55
N SER A 652 -15.62 -16.11 10.18
CA SER A 652 -16.54 -16.23 9.05
C SER A 652 -15.77 -16.72 7.82
N SER A 653 -16.06 -17.94 7.37
CA SER A 653 -15.54 -18.46 6.12
C SER A 653 -16.08 -17.58 4.99
N GLN A 654 -15.19 -16.81 4.36
CA GLN A 654 -15.58 -16.07 3.17
C GLN A 654 -15.41 -16.97 1.94
N PRO A 655 -16.31 -16.89 0.95
CA PRO A 655 -16.17 -17.63 -0.29
C PRO A 655 -14.82 -17.34 -0.98
N PHE A 656 -14.27 -18.34 -1.67
CA PHE A 656 -13.06 -18.17 -2.47
C PHE A 656 -13.27 -17.06 -3.51
N GLN A 657 -12.43 -16.02 -3.46
CA GLN A 657 -12.48 -14.91 -4.40
C GLN A 657 -11.61 -15.23 -5.63
N VAL A 658 -12.21 -15.19 -6.81
CA VAL A 658 -11.46 -15.36 -8.06
C VAL A 658 -10.76 -14.05 -8.37
N PRO A 659 -9.41 -14.04 -8.53
CA PRO A 659 -8.67 -12.83 -8.85
C PRO A 659 -9.08 -12.26 -10.22
N ALA A 660 -9.21 -10.92 -10.28
CA ALA A 660 -9.59 -10.22 -11.51
C ALA A 660 -8.46 -10.17 -12.54
N ASN A 661 -7.21 -10.27 -12.06
CA ASN A 661 -6.00 -10.11 -12.87
C ASN A 661 -5.41 -11.44 -13.36
N LEU A 662 -6.21 -12.50 -13.43
CA LEU A 662 -5.83 -13.79 -14.00
C LEU A 662 -6.65 -14.11 -15.25
N ASN A 663 -5.97 -14.58 -16.28
CA ASN A 663 -6.57 -15.09 -17.52
C ASN A 663 -5.90 -16.42 -17.90
N PHE A 664 -6.36 -17.51 -17.27
CA PHE A 664 -5.77 -18.83 -17.43
C PHE A 664 -6.68 -19.81 -18.17
N THR A 665 -6.05 -20.59 -19.03
CA THR A 665 -6.58 -21.86 -19.51
C THR A 665 -5.78 -22.99 -18.85
N ILE A 666 -6.42 -23.77 -17.99
CA ILE A 666 -5.79 -24.88 -17.28
C ILE A 666 -6.40 -26.18 -17.76
N ASN A 667 -5.60 -27.00 -18.45
CA ASN A 667 -5.98 -28.36 -18.79
C ASN A 667 -5.56 -29.27 -17.63
N ALA A 668 -6.54 -29.79 -16.91
CA ALA A 668 -6.32 -30.57 -15.71
C ALA A 668 -6.61 -32.04 -15.92
N LYS A 669 -5.77 -32.92 -15.37
CA LYS A 669 -5.97 -34.35 -15.28
C LYS A 669 -5.65 -34.82 -13.87
N ALA A 670 -6.46 -35.75 -13.36
CA ALA A 670 -6.14 -36.40 -12.09
C ALA A 670 -6.58 -37.86 -12.15
N GLY A 671 -5.75 -38.78 -11.63
CA GLY A 671 -6.10 -40.18 -11.53
C GLY A 671 -7.27 -40.39 -10.56
N GLN A 672 -7.20 -39.78 -9.41
CA GLN A 672 -8.25 -39.83 -8.39
C GLN A 672 -8.37 -38.48 -7.67
N VAL A 673 -9.60 -38.01 -7.54
CA VAL A 673 -9.91 -36.81 -6.72
C VAL A 673 -10.98 -37.20 -5.69
N LYS A 674 -10.63 -37.06 -4.41
CA LYS A 674 -11.58 -37.24 -3.33
C LYS A 674 -12.24 -35.90 -3.01
N TYR A 675 -13.55 -35.85 -3.09
CA TYR A 675 -14.33 -34.66 -2.69
C TYR A 675 -15.55 -35.08 -1.88
N ASP A 676 -15.73 -34.50 -0.71
CA ASP A 676 -16.69 -34.92 0.30
C ASP A 676 -16.49 -36.44 0.57
N LYS A 677 -17.49 -37.26 0.33
CA LYS A 677 -17.48 -38.71 0.57
C LYS A 677 -17.26 -39.52 -0.72
N VAL A 678 -16.97 -38.84 -1.84
CA VAL A 678 -16.89 -39.49 -3.18
C VAL A 678 -15.48 -39.45 -3.71
N ASP A 679 -15.06 -40.58 -4.26
CA ASP A 679 -13.86 -40.71 -5.07
C ASP A 679 -14.22 -40.59 -6.54
N TYR A 680 -13.70 -39.55 -7.18
CA TYR A 680 -13.82 -39.32 -8.63
C TYR A 680 -12.55 -39.82 -9.31
N ASN A 681 -12.69 -40.77 -10.20
CA ASN A 681 -11.56 -41.38 -10.88
C ASN A 681 -11.43 -40.86 -12.34
N ASN A 682 -10.22 -40.87 -12.86
CA ASN A 682 -9.92 -40.50 -14.25
C ASN A 682 -10.47 -39.12 -14.64
N ILE A 683 -10.42 -38.16 -13.70
CA ILE A 683 -10.94 -36.83 -13.93
C ILE A 683 -10.07 -36.08 -14.94
N ASN A 684 -10.67 -35.50 -15.93
CA ASN A 684 -10.02 -34.60 -16.87
C ASN A 684 -10.98 -33.47 -17.28
N GLY A 685 -10.40 -32.32 -17.64
CA GLY A 685 -11.20 -31.17 -18.04
C GLY A 685 -10.38 -29.92 -18.22
N THR A 686 -11.01 -28.82 -18.60
CA THR A 686 -10.40 -27.53 -18.78
C THR A 686 -11.02 -26.51 -17.81
N LEU A 687 -10.19 -25.79 -17.08
CA LEU A 687 -10.59 -24.64 -16.26
C LEU A 687 -10.19 -23.37 -17.00
N LEU A 688 -11.17 -22.50 -17.20
CA LEU A 688 -10.92 -21.14 -17.69
C LEU A 688 -11.10 -20.17 -16.55
N ILE A 689 -10.07 -19.45 -16.20
CA ILE A 689 -10.11 -18.39 -15.16
C ILE A 689 -10.00 -17.06 -15.88
N ARG A 690 -11.05 -16.25 -15.82
CA ARG A 690 -11.07 -14.95 -16.48
C ARG A 690 -12.15 -14.06 -15.85
N ASP A 691 -11.87 -12.77 -15.66
CA ASP A 691 -12.85 -11.76 -15.23
C ASP A 691 -13.59 -12.15 -13.94
N GLU A 692 -12.86 -12.62 -12.93
CA GLU A 692 -13.43 -13.09 -11.66
C GLU A 692 -14.38 -14.30 -11.81
N VAL A 693 -14.22 -15.08 -12.89
CA VAL A 693 -15.01 -16.29 -13.17
C VAL A 693 -14.08 -17.46 -13.40
N VAL A 694 -14.35 -18.55 -12.72
CA VAL A 694 -13.81 -19.88 -13.05
C VAL A 694 -14.88 -20.64 -13.85
N ARG A 695 -14.53 -21.11 -15.05
CA ARG A 695 -15.40 -21.97 -15.86
C ARG A 695 -14.76 -23.36 -16.01
N LEU A 696 -15.52 -24.36 -15.70
CA LEU A 696 -15.19 -25.76 -15.92
C LEU A 696 -15.79 -26.19 -17.26
N GLN A 697 -14.96 -26.75 -18.14
CA GLN A 697 -15.40 -27.17 -19.45
C GLN A 697 -14.97 -28.61 -19.70
N ASN A 698 -15.89 -29.39 -20.25
CA ASN A 698 -15.65 -30.78 -20.68
C ASN A 698 -15.03 -31.63 -19.56
N VAL A 699 -15.45 -31.40 -18.32
CA VAL A 699 -14.99 -32.24 -17.22
C VAL A 699 -15.66 -33.59 -17.30
N ASN A 700 -14.86 -34.64 -17.32
CA ASN A 700 -15.32 -36.01 -17.33
C ASN A 700 -14.64 -36.79 -16.22
N THR A 701 -15.41 -37.66 -15.56
CA THR A 701 -14.92 -38.50 -14.47
C THR A 701 -15.79 -39.75 -14.32
N GLU A 702 -15.23 -40.72 -13.62
CA GLU A 702 -15.93 -41.92 -13.17
C GLU A 702 -16.14 -41.86 -11.67
N ALA A 703 -17.37 -42.00 -11.22
CA ALA A 703 -17.71 -42.04 -9.81
C ALA A 703 -19.00 -42.77 -9.56
N LEU A 704 -19.18 -43.36 -8.36
CA LEU A 704 -20.41 -43.98 -7.92
C LEU A 704 -20.93 -45.03 -8.95
N ASP A 705 -20.01 -45.84 -9.52
CA ASP A 705 -20.23 -46.86 -10.54
C ASP A 705 -20.84 -46.35 -11.85
N GLY A 706 -20.68 -45.06 -12.14
CA GLY A 706 -21.13 -44.43 -13.37
C GLY A 706 -20.11 -43.43 -13.91
N THR A 707 -20.49 -42.75 -14.99
CA THR A 707 -19.69 -41.69 -15.60
C THR A 707 -20.41 -40.36 -15.44
N ILE A 708 -19.64 -39.31 -15.16
CA ILE A 708 -20.14 -37.97 -14.96
C ILE A 708 -19.38 -37.02 -15.87
N GLY A 709 -20.10 -36.42 -16.79
CA GLY A 709 -19.60 -35.29 -17.58
C GLY A 709 -20.22 -34.00 -17.02
N PHE A 710 -19.43 -32.93 -16.81
CA PHE A 710 -20.02 -31.67 -16.39
C PHE A 710 -19.27 -30.46 -16.93
N ASN A 711 -20.03 -29.40 -17.11
CA ASN A 711 -19.57 -28.05 -17.32
C ASN A 711 -20.11 -27.16 -16.19
N GLY A 712 -19.37 -26.12 -15.81
CA GLY A 712 -19.83 -25.26 -14.75
C GLY A 712 -19.16 -23.92 -14.75
N SER A 713 -19.67 -23.02 -13.93
CA SER A 713 -19.01 -21.77 -13.65
C SER A 713 -19.22 -21.35 -12.20
N TYR A 714 -18.21 -20.72 -11.67
CA TYR A 714 -18.20 -20.07 -10.37
C TYR A 714 -17.74 -18.64 -10.57
N SER A 715 -18.52 -17.65 -10.13
CA SER A 715 -18.29 -16.25 -10.38
C SER A 715 -18.39 -15.40 -9.13
N THR A 716 -17.36 -14.66 -8.84
CA THR A 716 -17.32 -13.64 -7.77
C THR A 716 -17.46 -12.21 -8.31
N LYS A 717 -17.73 -12.07 -9.62
CA LYS A 717 -17.79 -10.79 -10.32
C LYS A 717 -18.92 -9.89 -9.83
N VAL A 718 -20.11 -10.46 -9.56
CA VAL A 718 -21.28 -9.72 -9.10
C VAL A 718 -21.28 -9.55 -7.59
N SER A 719 -20.97 -10.62 -6.88
CA SER A 719 -20.94 -10.63 -5.42
C SER A 719 -19.81 -11.51 -4.92
N LYS A 720 -18.92 -10.92 -4.10
CA LYS A 720 -17.84 -11.66 -3.44
C LYS A 720 -18.33 -12.47 -2.23
N LYS A 721 -19.48 -12.12 -1.67
CA LYS A 721 -20.08 -12.81 -0.52
C LYS A 721 -21.07 -13.91 -0.91
N GLN A 722 -21.67 -13.82 -2.07
CA GLN A 722 -22.63 -14.76 -2.61
C GLN A 722 -22.31 -15.04 -4.07
N PRO A 723 -21.30 -15.88 -4.35
CA PRO A 723 -20.91 -16.21 -5.71
C PRO A 723 -22.02 -16.85 -6.51
N ASP A 724 -22.09 -16.51 -7.80
CA ASP A 724 -22.99 -17.16 -8.74
C ASP A 724 -22.39 -18.48 -9.20
N ILE A 725 -23.21 -19.51 -9.30
CA ILE A 725 -22.85 -20.81 -9.86
C ILE A 725 -23.75 -21.20 -11.02
N SER A 726 -23.15 -21.91 -11.97
CA SER A 726 -23.89 -22.62 -13.03
C SER A 726 -23.29 -24.00 -13.18
N ILE A 727 -24.12 -24.99 -13.27
CA ILE A 727 -23.74 -26.41 -13.43
C ILE A 727 -24.61 -27.03 -14.51
N ASN A 728 -23.94 -27.68 -15.44
CA ASN A 728 -24.56 -28.53 -16.46
C ASN A 728 -23.87 -29.88 -16.39
N TYR A 729 -24.59 -30.93 -16.09
CA TYR A 729 -24.04 -32.28 -16.07
C TYR A 729 -24.74 -33.27 -17.01
N ASP A 730 -24.02 -34.28 -17.44
CA ASP A 730 -24.51 -35.48 -18.13
C ASP A 730 -23.98 -36.71 -17.36
N ILE A 731 -24.85 -37.35 -16.64
CA ILE A 731 -24.54 -38.52 -15.81
C ILE A 731 -25.09 -39.77 -16.51
N LYS A 732 -24.26 -40.82 -16.56
CA LYS A 732 -24.65 -42.11 -17.13
C LYS A 732 -24.41 -43.24 -16.14
N SER A 733 -25.47 -44.05 -15.92
CA SER A 733 -25.46 -45.29 -15.16
C SER A 733 -24.98 -45.14 -13.70
N LEU A 734 -25.23 -44.00 -13.06
CA LEU A 734 -24.85 -43.75 -11.66
C LEU A 734 -25.64 -44.64 -10.71
N ASP A 735 -25.01 -45.17 -9.68
CA ASP A 735 -25.71 -45.86 -8.60
C ASP A 735 -26.49 -44.86 -7.74
N ILE A 736 -27.80 -45.07 -7.64
CA ILE A 736 -28.75 -44.16 -6.99
C ILE A 736 -28.50 -44.09 -5.49
N GLN A 737 -28.26 -45.20 -4.83
CA GLN A 737 -28.09 -45.21 -3.38
C GLN A 737 -26.74 -44.57 -2.99
N LYS A 738 -25.67 -44.87 -3.73
CA LYS A 738 -24.38 -44.23 -3.54
C LYS A 738 -24.49 -42.71 -3.75
N ALA A 739 -25.20 -42.27 -4.80
CA ALA A 739 -25.40 -40.85 -5.08
C ALA A 739 -26.27 -40.19 -3.99
N PHE A 740 -27.30 -40.86 -3.50
CA PHE A 740 -28.16 -40.35 -2.42
C PHE A 740 -27.37 -40.18 -1.12
N MET A 741 -26.49 -41.12 -0.77
CA MET A 741 -25.65 -41.03 0.43
C MET A 741 -24.56 -39.95 0.29
N ALA A 742 -24.06 -39.71 -0.93
CA ALA A 742 -22.96 -38.80 -1.20
C ALA A 742 -23.40 -37.33 -1.29
N PHE A 743 -24.55 -37.02 -1.87
CA PHE A 743 -24.90 -35.65 -2.24
C PHE A 743 -26.15 -35.12 -1.51
N ASN A 744 -26.01 -34.15 -0.64
CA ASN A 744 -27.11 -33.45 0.01
C ASN A 744 -28.07 -32.81 -1.01
N THR A 745 -27.56 -32.25 -2.09
CA THR A 745 -28.35 -31.63 -3.17
C THR A 745 -29.22 -32.69 -3.86
N PHE A 746 -28.65 -33.90 -4.09
CA PHE A 746 -29.40 -35.00 -4.67
C PHE A 746 -30.52 -35.48 -3.74
N GLN A 747 -30.26 -35.57 -2.43
CA GLN A 747 -31.28 -35.89 -1.41
C GLN A 747 -32.45 -34.91 -1.43
N LYS A 748 -32.18 -33.63 -1.66
CA LYS A 748 -33.22 -32.59 -1.72
C LYS A 748 -33.97 -32.56 -3.05
N LEU A 749 -33.28 -32.78 -4.18
CA LEU A 749 -33.88 -32.76 -5.50
C LEU A 749 -34.64 -34.06 -5.81
N MET A 750 -34.23 -35.22 -5.26
CA MET A 750 -34.79 -36.52 -5.48
C MET A 750 -34.95 -37.30 -4.17
N PRO A 751 -35.86 -36.88 -3.30
CA PRO A 751 -35.99 -37.49 -1.96
C PRO A 751 -36.41 -38.97 -2.03
N ILE A 752 -37.07 -39.41 -3.10
CA ILE A 752 -37.42 -40.81 -3.34
C ILE A 752 -36.17 -41.70 -3.48
N GLY A 753 -35.00 -41.12 -3.79
CA GLY A 753 -33.75 -41.87 -3.95
C GLY A 753 -33.34 -42.73 -2.77
N GLN A 754 -33.75 -42.39 -1.54
CA GLN A 754 -33.48 -43.19 -0.35
C GLN A 754 -34.15 -44.58 -0.39
N PHE A 755 -35.25 -44.70 -1.16
CA PHE A 755 -36.06 -45.94 -1.27
C PHE A 755 -35.80 -46.68 -2.58
N LEU A 756 -34.99 -46.07 -3.48
CA LEU A 756 -34.79 -46.54 -4.84
C LEU A 756 -33.38 -47.10 -5.00
N ALA A 757 -33.26 -48.39 -5.20
CA ALA A 757 -31.98 -48.98 -5.59
C ALA A 757 -31.93 -49.18 -7.12
N GLY A 758 -30.77 -48.98 -7.69
CA GLY A 758 -30.57 -49.19 -9.13
C GLY A 758 -29.66 -48.15 -9.77
N LYS A 759 -29.70 -48.07 -11.11
CA LYS A 759 -28.87 -47.14 -11.86
C LYS A 759 -29.69 -46.08 -12.56
N LEU A 760 -29.21 -44.83 -12.52
CA LEU A 760 -29.84 -43.73 -13.23
C LEU A 760 -28.87 -43.06 -14.21
N SER A 761 -29.43 -42.48 -15.24
CA SER A 761 -28.79 -41.46 -16.07
C SER A 761 -29.60 -40.18 -15.98
N SER A 762 -28.93 -39.06 -16.01
CA SER A 762 -29.56 -37.74 -15.80
C SER A 762 -28.76 -36.63 -16.48
N LYS A 763 -29.47 -35.68 -17.04
CA LYS A 763 -28.91 -34.40 -17.45
C LYS A 763 -29.54 -33.28 -16.64
N LEU A 764 -28.74 -32.33 -16.19
CA LEU A 764 -29.20 -31.22 -15.41
C LEU A 764 -28.52 -29.92 -15.89
N ASN A 765 -29.32 -28.87 -15.98
CA ASN A 765 -28.88 -27.50 -16.03
C ASN A 765 -29.35 -26.79 -14.77
N MET A 766 -28.42 -26.23 -14.03
CA MET A 766 -28.70 -25.55 -12.77
C MET A 766 -27.91 -24.24 -12.67
N THR A 767 -28.57 -23.26 -12.11
CA THR A 767 -27.95 -22.00 -11.72
C THR A 767 -28.39 -21.61 -10.32
N GLY A 768 -27.56 -20.84 -9.62
CA GLY A 768 -27.90 -20.39 -8.27
C GLY A 768 -26.74 -19.63 -7.62
N LYS A 769 -26.79 -19.49 -6.31
CA LYS A 769 -25.77 -18.83 -5.50
C LYS A 769 -25.25 -19.76 -4.42
N LEU A 770 -24.00 -19.50 -4.01
CA LEU A 770 -23.42 -20.13 -2.83
C LEU A 770 -23.48 -19.18 -1.64
N GLY A 771 -23.67 -19.73 -0.45
CA GLY A 771 -23.52 -19.00 0.80
C GLY A 771 -22.06 -18.78 1.18
N GLY A 772 -21.85 -18.11 2.30
CA GLY A 772 -20.51 -17.90 2.86
C GLY A 772 -19.76 -19.19 3.23
N ASP A 773 -20.48 -20.26 3.48
CA ASP A 773 -19.99 -21.61 3.75
C ASP A 773 -19.70 -22.43 2.48
N MET A 774 -19.77 -21.81 1.31
CA MET A 774 -19.66 -22.46 0.00
C MET A 774 -20.75 -23.50 -0.31
N MET A 775 -21.83 -23.55 0.50
CA MET A 775 -22.97 -24.43 0.24
C MET A 775 -24.01 -23.73 -0.64
N PRO A 776 -24.70 -24.49 -1.52
CA PRO A 776 -25.75 -23.91 -2.36
C PRO A 776 -26.90 -23.32 -1.53
N GLU A 777 -27.25 -22.08 -1.80
CA GLU A 777 -28.46 -21.47 -1.25
C GLU A 777 -29.68 -22.00 -1.99
N PHE A 778 -30.33 -23.02 -1.45
CA PHE A 778 -31.40 -23.78 -2.11
C PHE A 778 -32.55 -22.92 -2.67
N LYS A 779 -32.87 -21.81 -2.02
CA LYS A 779 -33.91 -20.87 -2.49
C LYS A 779 -33.51 -20.14 -3.78
N THR A 780 -32.21 -20.03 -4.05
CA THR A 780 -31.69 -19.38 -5.26
C THR A 780 -31.51 -20.33 -6.42
N LEU A 781 -31.56 -21.64 -6.15
CA LEU A 781 -31.38 -22.64 -7.18
C LEU A 781 -32.56 -22.65 -8.15
N SER A 782 -32.21 -22.63 -9.43
CA SER A 782 -33.17 -22.81 -10.53
C SER A 782 -32.59 -23.66 -11.64
N GLY A 783 -33.38 -24.46 -12.25
CA GLY A 783 -32.90 -25.33 -13.30
C GLY A 783 -33.92 -26.30 -13.83
N ASN A 784 -33.45 -27.16 -14.72
CA ASN A 784 -34.27 -28.22 -15.29
C ASN A 784 -33.40 -29.43 -15.64
N GLY A 785 -34.00 -30.58 -15.69
CA GLY A 785 -33.27 -31.79 -16.01
C GLY A 785 -34.20 -32.92 -16.47
N ASP A 786 -33.58 -34.00 -16.86
CA ASP A 786 -34.23 -35.27 -17.09
C ASP A 786 -33.55 -36.36 -16.27
N LEU A 787 -34.28 -37.39 -16.02
CA LEU A 787 -33.86 -38.57 -15.29
C LEU A 787 -34.34 -39.81 -16.04
N LEU A 788 -33.42 -40.70 -16.31
CA LEU A 788 -33.70 -42.02 -16.87
C LEU A 788 -33.28 -43.08 -15.86
N LEU A 789 -34.26 -43.73 -15.24
CA LEU A 789 -34.03 -44.88 -14.42
C LEU A 789 -33.95 -46.13 -15.30
N LEU A 790 -32.72 -46.66 -15.45
CA LEU A 790 -32.47 -47.80 -16.32
C LEU A 790 -33.07 -49.09 -15.74
N ARG A 791 -32.74 -49.39 -14.51
CA ARG A 791 -33.36 -50.46 -13.71
C ARG A 791 -33.37 -50.00 -12.26
N GLY A 792 -34.52 -50.10 -11.60
CA GLY A 792 -34.60 -49.71 -10.22
C GLY A 792 -35.58 -50.64 -9.47
N VAL A 793 -35.34 -50.79 -8.19
CA VAL A 793 -36.25 -51.47 -7.28
C VAL A 793 -36.62 -50.50 -6.19
N LEU A 794 -37.91 -50.16 -6.09
CA LEU A 794 -38.44 -49.28 -5.09
C LEU A 794 -39.02 -50.14 -3.96
N LYS A 795 -38.47 -50.00 -2.75
CA LYS A 795 -38.85 -50.74 -1.56
C LYS A 795 -39.08 -49.82 -0.39
N LYS A 796 -40.03 -50.21 0.48
CA LYS A 796 -40.34 -49.47 1.73
C LYS A 796 -40.69 -48.00 1.54
N PHE A 797 -41.27 -47.68 0.36
CA PHE A 797 -41.66 -46.32 0.06
C PHE A 797 -43.06 -46.06 0.64
N GLN A 798 -43.13 -45.42 1.83
CA GLN A 798 -44.34 -45.21 2.60
C GLN A 798 -45.52 -44.68 1.79
N PRO A 799 -45.40 -43.74 0.86
CA PRO A 799 -46.49 -43.28 0.04
C PRO A 799 -47.15 -44.39 -0.78
N LEU A 800 -46.35 -45.30 -1.34
CA LEU A 800 -46.88 -46.46 -2.11
C LEU A 800 -47.38 -47.59 -1.21
N GLU A 801 -46.74 -47.86 -0.09
CA GLU A 801 -47.20 -48.79 0.90
C GLU A 801 -48.61 -48.37 1.46
N LYS A 802 -48.75 -47.05 1.74
CA LYS A 802 -50.03 -46.50 2.17
C LYS A 802 -51.09 -46.60 1.05
N LEU A 803 -50.68 -46.34 -0.20
CA LEU A 803 -51.59 -46.50 -1.34
C LEU A 803 -51.94 -47.97 -1.57
N ALA A 804 -50.94 -48.90 -1.49
CA ALA A 804 -51.16 -50.32 -1.57
C ALA A 804 -52.18 -50.85 -0.52
N SER A 805 -52.00 -50.42 0.73
CA SER A 805 -52.88 -50.79 1.82
C SER A 805 -54.30 -50.18 1.69
N THR A 806 -54.39 -48.94 1.24
CA THR A 806 -55.65 -48.23 1.04
C THR A 806 -56.48 -48.85 -0.06
N LEU A 807 -55.80 -49.26 -1.14
CA LEU A 807 -56.43 -49.88 -2.29
C LEU A 807 -56.43 -51.39 -2.23
N GLN A 808 -55.77 -51.98 -1.22
CA GLN A 808 -55.63 -53.46 -1.09
C GLN A 808 -54.93 -54.11 -2.29
N VAL A 809 -53.97 -53.42 -2.89
CA VAL A 809 -53.18 -53.82 -4.08
C VAL A 809 -51.76 -54.14 -3.68
N GLU A 810 -51.49 -55.37 -3.29
CA GLU A 810 -50.15 -55.83 -2.82
C GLU A 810 -49.00 -55.57 -3.85
N GLN A 811 -49.31 -55.56 -5.14
CA GLN A 811 -48.37 -55.32 -6.26
C GLN A 811 -47.72 -53.96 -6.17
N LEU A 812 -48.23 -53.01 -5.44
CA LEU A 812 -47.69 -51.68 -5.27
C LEU A 812 -46.68 -51.57 -4.10
N LYS A 813 -46.40 -52.63 -3.34
CA LYS A 813 -45.48 -52.59 -2.23
C LYS A 813 -43.99 -52.68 -2.67
N ASP A 814 -43.70 -53.61 -3.55
CA ASP A 814 -42.39 -53.82 -4.10
C ASP A 814 -42.43 -53.68 -5.64
N ILE A 815 -41.86 -52.62 -6.17
CA ILE A 815 -41.99 -52.23 -7.56
C ILE A 815 -40.60 -52.32 -8.22
N THR A 816 -40.56 -53.17 -9.29
CA THR A 816 -39.43 -53.12 -10.21
C THR A 816 -39.74 -52.13 -11.30
N LEU A 817 -38.89 -51.12 -11.41
CA LEU A 817 -38.99 -50.06 -12.39
C LEU A 817 -37.96 -50.28 -13.48
N LYS A 818 -38.32 -50.06 -14.71
CA LYS A 818 -37.42 -50.20 -15.86
C LYS A 818 -37.70 -49.10 -16.87
N ASP A 819 -36.62 -48.46 -17.36
CA ASP A 819 -36.64 -47.47 -18.43
C ASP A 819 -37.61 -46.30 -18.18
N ILE A 820 -37.71 -45.87 -16.88
CA ILE A 820 -38.58 -44.76 -16.50
C ILE A 820 -37.88 -43.45 -16.81
N LYS A 821 -38.43 -42.67 -17.72
CA LYS A 821 -37.96 -41.33 -18.07
C LYS A 821 -38.88 -40.28 -17.46
N SER A 822 -38.27 -39.38 -16.68
CA SER A 822 -38.95 -38.23 -16.04
C SER A 822 -38.23 -36.95 -16.36
N TYR A 823 -38.96 -35.85 -16.47
CA TYR A 823 -38.46 -34.50 -16.64
C TYR A 823 -38.85 -33.69 -15.43
N PHE A 824 -37.91 -32.85 -14.95
CA PHE A 824 -38.19 -32.00 -13.79
C PHE A 824 -37.64 -30.59 -14.01
N GLU A 825 -38.27 -29.65 -13.34
CA GLU A 825 -37.80 -28.25 -13.22
C GLU A 825 -37.84 -27.86 -11.76
N PHE A 826 -36.94 -27.00 -11.37
CA PHE A 826 -36.91 -26.50 -10.01
C PHE A 826 -36.59 -25.01 -9.96
N ALA A 827 -37.24 -24.29 -9.03
CA ALA A 827 -37.01 -22.90 -8.72
C ALA A 827 -37.60 -22.56 -7.35
N ASN A 828 -37.01 -21.58 -6.67
CA ASN A 828 -37.51 -21.04 -5.40
C ASN A 828 -37.79 -22.12 -4.34
N GLY A 829 -36.94 -23.12 -4.26
CA GLY A 829 -37.06 -24.21 -3.26
C GLY A 829 -38.10 -25.26 -3.58
N LYS A 830 -38.68 -25.27 -4.77
CA LYS A 830 -39.67 -26.27 -5.24
C LYS A 830 -39.14 -27.01 -6.48
N VAL A 831 -39.47 -28.26 -6.60
CA VAL A 831 -39.19 -29.13 -7.74
C VAL A 831 -40.53 -29.57 -8.36
N LEU A 832 -40.73 -29.27 -9.62
CA LEU A 832 -41.86 -29.73 -10.43
C LEU A 832 -41.42 -30.95 -11.25
N VAL A 833 -42.01 -32.09 -11.00
CA VAL A 833 -41.85 -33.31 -11.78
C VAL A 833 -42.95 -33.38 -12.84
N LYS A 834 -42.53 -33.30 -14.12
CA LYS A 834 -43.50 -33.37 -15.21
C LYS A 834 -44.15 -34.75 -15.27
N PRO A 835 -45.43 -34.86 -15.70
CA PRO A 835 -46.09 -36.14 -15.79
C PRO A 835 -45.31 -37.18 -16.60
N PHE A 836 -45.07 -38.30 -15.99
CA PHE A 836 -44.47 -39.46 -16.64
C PHE A 836 -45.31 -40.72 -16.41
N THR A 837 -45.23 -41.67 -17.32
CA THR A 837 -45.99 -42.92 -17.23
C THR A 837 -45.14 -44.04 -16.63
N LEU A 838 -45.69 -44.70 -15.64
CA LEU A 838 -45.18 -45.87 -14.97
C LEU A 838 -46.11 -47.04 -15.19
N LYS A 839 -45.57 -48.18 -15.61
CA LYS A 839 -46.36 -49.42 -15.76
C LYS A 839 -45.84 -50.48 -14.80
N ILE A 840 -46.71 -50.95 -13.94
CA ILE A 840 -46.40 -52.03 -12.99
C ILE A 840 -47.30 -53.17 -13.34
N GLN A 841 -46.70 -54.24 -13.97
CA GLN A 841 -47.50 -55.32 -14.54
C GLN A 841 -48.51 -54.74 -15.54
N ASP A 842 -49.78 -54.88 -15.29
CA ASP A 842 -50.93 -54.37 -16.04
C ASP A 842 -51.59 -53.11 -15.44
N ILE A 843 -51.01 -52.56 -14.37
CA ILE A 843 -51.42 -51.29 -13.81
C ILE A 843 -50.59 -50.13 -14.46
N GLU A 844 -51.27 -49.25 -15.18
CA GLU A 844 -50.62 -48.07 -15.78
C GLU A 844 -50.93 -46.88 -14.89
N MET A 845 -49.88 -46.11 -14.52
CA MET A 845 -49.96 -44.93 -13.71
C MET A 845 -49.26 -43.75 -14.41
N GLN A 846 -49.92 -42.62 -14.43
CA GLN A 846 -49.28 -41.35 -14.79
C GLN A 846 -49.09 -40.55 -13.51
N ILE A 847 -47.85 -40.17 -13.25
CA ILE A 847 -47.43 -39.52 -12.01
C ILE A 847 -46.78 -38.18 -12.35
N GLY A 848 -47.23 -37.11 -11.66
CA GLY A 848 -46.61 -35.76 -11.75
C GLY A 848 -47.02 -34.92 -10.56
N GLY A 849 -46.28 -33.84 -10.35
CA GLY A 849 -46.54 -32.96 -9.21
C GLY A 849 -45.34 -32.18 -8.76
N MET A 850 -45.44 -31.61 -7.58
CA MET A 850 -44.36 -30.84 -6.99
C MET A 850 -43.92 -31.42 -5.64
N HIS A 851 -42.64 -31.19 -5.32
CA HIS A 851 -42.15 -31.33 -3.96
C HIS A 851 -41.26 -30.14 -3.58
N GLY A 852 -41.24 -29.79 -2.31
CA GLY A 852 -40.38 -28.79 -1.75
C GLY A 852 -39.00 -29.38 -1.40
N LEU A 853 -37.95 -28.56 -1.42
CA LEU A 853 -36.65 -28.95 -0.86
C LEU A 853 -36.72 -29.19 0.66
N ASP A 854 -37.81 -28.80 1.31
CA ASP A 854 -38.21 -29.12 2.69
C ASP A 854 -38.88 -30.48 2.84
N GLN A 855 -38.94 -31.26 1.76
CA GLN A 855 -39.60 -32.60 1.69
C GLN A 855 -41.16 -32.56 1.69
N SER A 856 -41.76 -31.41 1.59
CA SER A 856 -43.21 -31.32 1.33
C SER A 856 -43.53 -31.88 -0.05
N ILE A 857 -44.69 -32.60 -0.19
CA ILE A 857 -45.10 -33.22 -1.47
C ILE A 857 -46.51 -32.81 -1.85
N ASP A 858 -46.74 -32.61 -3.15
CA ASP A 858 -48.05 -32.43 -3.75
C ASP A 858 -48.05 -33.08 -5.14
N TYR A 859 -48.41 -34.36 -5.16
CA TYR A 859 -48.38 -35.17 -6.35
C TYR A 859 -49.76 -35.64 -6.74
N VAL A 860 -49.94 -35.85 -8.01
CA VAL A 860 -51.17 -36.44 -8.57
C VAL A 860 -50.78 -37.68 -9.33
N ILE A 861 -51.45 -38.78 -9.01
CA ILE A 861 -51.29 -40.09 -9.65
C ILE A 861 -52.61 -40.45 -10.32
N GLN A 862 -52.57 -40.53 -11.63
CA GLN A 862 -53.66 -41.12 -12.39
C GLN A 862 -53.38 -42.61 -12.59
N MET A 863 -54.23 -43.46 -12.14
CA MET A 863 -54.01 -44.90 -12.20
C MET A 863 -55.10 -45.56 -12.99
N LYS A 864 -54.71 -46.38 -13.94
CA LYS A 864 -55.59 -47.33 -14.62
C LYS A 864 -55.41 -48.69 -13.95
N LEU A 865 -56.35 -48.97 -13.02
CA LEU A 865 -56.28 -50.15 -12.16
C LEU A 865 -57.15 -51.23 -12.71
N PRO A 866 -56.70 -52.40 -13.13
CA PRO A 866 -57.51 -53.54 -13.47
C PRO A 866 -58.32 -53.99 -12.26
N ARG A 867 -59.64 -54.21 -12.42
CA ARG A 867 -60.60 -54.59 -11.36
C ARG A 867 -60.17 -55.83 -10.58
N LYS A 868 -59.44 -56.76 -11.22
CA LYS A 868 -58.92 -57.95 -10.52
C LYS A 868 -58.00 -57.65 -9.34
N TYR A 869 -57.42 -56.42 -9.23
CA TYR A 869 -56.62 -56.03 -8.13
C TYR A 869 -57.35 -55.20 -7.04
N LEU A 870 -58.58 -54.88 -7.27
CA LEU A 870 -59.40 -54.19 -6.26
C LEU A 870 -59.93 -55.20 -5.25
N GLY A 871 -59.83 -54.89 -3.98
CA GLY A 871 -60.44 -55.73 -2.91
C GLY A 871 -61.94 -55.85 -3.03
N SER A 872 -62.54 -56.89 -2.44
CA SER A 872 -63.95 -57.20 -2.52
C SER A 872 -64.84 -56.02 -2.14
N GLN A 873 -64.52 -55.22 -1.14
CA GLN A 873 -65.26 -54.03 -0.71
C GLN A 873 -65.32 -52.93 -1.77
N ALA A 874 -64.19 -52.63 -2.38
CA ALA A 874 -64.09 -51.61 -3.46
C ALA A 874 -64.81 -52.05 -4.72
N ASN A 875 -64.73 -53.31 -5.06
CA ASN A 875 -65.52 -53.88 -6.18
C ASN A 875 -67.06 -53.88 -5.87
N SER A 876 -67.40 -54.15 -4.67
CA SER A 876 -68.88 -54.10 -4.23
C SER A 876 -69.40 -52.66 -4.28
N LEU A 877 -68.59 -51.66 -3.87
CA LEU A 877 -68.98 -50.23 -3.98
C LEU A 877 -69.17 -49.81 -5.43
N ILE A 878 -68.26 -50.18 -6.30
CA ILE A 878 -68.33 -49.85 -7.74
C ILE A 878 -69.52 -50.55 -8.39
N ASN A 879 -69.74 -51.78 -8.06
CA ASN A 879 -70.94 -52.56 -8.52
C ASN A 879 -72.19 -51.90 -8.03
N GLY A 880 -72.27 -51.50 -6.75
CA GLY A 880 -73.39 -50.78 -6.16
C GLY A 880 -73.70 -49.48 -6.85
N LEU A 881 -72.66 -48.64 -7.13
CA LEU A 881 -72.81 -47.37 -7.85
C LEU A 881 -73.27 -47.58 -9.30
N ALA A 882 -72.74 -48.56 -9.99
CA ALA A 882 -73.12 -48.91 -11.32
C ALA A 882 -74.56 -49.44 -11.34
N THR A 883 -74.98 -50.23 -10.36
CA THR A 883 -76.33 -50.74 -10.20
C THR A 883 -77.34 -49.61 -9.91
N GLU A 884 -76.92 -48.64 -9.05
CA GLU A 884 -77.69 -47.44 -8.76
C GLU A 884 -77.84 -46.55 -9.98
N ALA A 885 -76.78 -46.28 -10.77
CA ALA A 885 -76.80 -45.51 -11.97
C ALA A 885 -77.73 -46.19 -13.04
N ASN A 886 -77.60 -47.50 -13.23
CA ASN A 886 -78.40 -48.27 -14.15
C ASN A 886 -79.86 -48.24 -13.72
N SER A 887 -80.20 -48.32 -12.42
CA SER A 887 -81.56 -48.19 -11.92
C SER A 887 -82.21 -46.84 -12.14
N LYS A 888 -81.39 -45.83 -12.31
CA LYS A 888 -81.79 -44.45 -12.65
C LYS A 888 -81.79 -44.16 -14.18
N GLY A 889 -81.69 -45.18 -15.00
CA GLY A 889 -81.79 -45.09 -16.44
C GLY A 889 -80.48 -44.60 -17.16
N ILE A 890 -79.39 -44.57 -16.41
CA ILE A 890 -78.06 -44.20 -17.01
C ILE A 890 -77.31 -45.51 -17.27
N PRO A 891 -77.18 -45.98 -18.53
CA PRO A 891 -76.48 -47.22 -18.85
C PRO A 891 -75.00 -47.13 -18.59
N VAL A 892 -74.59 -47.56 -17.43
CA VAL A 892 -73.16 -47.65 -17.05
C VAL A 892 -72.65 -49.06 -17.34
N LYS A 893 -71.79 -49.21 -18.36
CA LYS A 893 -71.08 -50.43 -18.62
C LYS A 893 -69.81 -50.43 -17.77
N LEU A 894 -69.72 -51.34 -16.85
CA LEU A 894 -68.53 -51.46 -16.02
C LEU A 894 -67.32 -51.88 -16.90
N SER A 895 -66.31 -51.05 -16.93
CA SER A 895 -65.04 -51.34 -17.55
C SER A 895 -64.17 -52.28 -16.68
N ASP A 896 -63.41 -53.15 -17.28
CA ASP A 896 -62.47 -54.00 -16.57
C ASP A 896 -61.27 -53.18 -15.99
N ILE A 897 -61.21 -51.89 -16.30
CA ILE A 897 -60.23 -50.95 -15.82
C ILE A 897 -60.94 -49.83 -15.05
N VAL A 898 -60.53 -49.60 -13.79
CA VAL A 898 -60.97 -48.45 -13.00
C VAL A 898 -59.94 -47.35 -13.08
N ASN A 899 -60.35 -46.19 -13.51
CA ASN A 899 -59.55 -45.04 -13.50
C ASN A 899 -59.60 -44.36 -12.13
N LEU A 900 -58.48 -44.23 -11.44
CA LEU A 900 -58.39 -43.72 -10.09
C LEU A 900 -57.47 -42.51 -10.06
N ASN A 901 -57.88 -41.38 -9.52
CA ASN A 901 -57.09 -40.24 -9.22
C ASN A 901 -56.68 -40.24 -7.77
N VAL A 902 -55.39 -40.21 -7.51
CA VAL A 902 -54.89 -40.14 -6.16
C VAL A 902 -54.12 -38.84 -6.00
N LYS A 903 -54.56 -37.97 -5.13
CA LYS A 903 -53.81 -36.79 -4.72
C LYS A 903 -53.00 -37.13 -3.48
N MET A 904 -51.68 -36.94 -3.59
CA MET A 904 -50.72 -37.25 -2.53
C MET A 904 -50.10 -35.95 -2.03
N GLY A 905 -50.37 -35.59 -0.78
CA GLY A 905 -49.82 -34.40 -0.13
C GLY A 905 -49.06 -34.75 1.15
N GLY A 906 -48.76 -33.76 1.98
CA GLY A 906 -48.01 -33.92 3.23
C GLY A 906 -46.52 -33.90 3.04
N SER A 907 -45.78 -34.82 3.65
CA SER A 907 -44.36 -35.00 3.44
C SER A 907 -44.01 -36.36 2.89
N ILE A 908 -42.81 -36.55 2.36
CA ILE A 908 -42.37 -37.83 1.77
C ILE A 908 -42.32 -38.95 2.83
N THR A 909 -42.07 -38.60 4.11
CA THR A 909 -42.06 -39.53 5.25
C THR A 909 -43.40 -39.67 5.93
N ASN A 910 -44.37 -38.75 5.74
CA ASN A 910 -45.71 -38.80 6.25
C ASN A 910 -46.73 -38.31 5.21
N PRO A 911 -46.98 -39.10 4.18
CA PRO A 911 -47.87 -38.73 3.10
C PRO A 911 -49.34 -38.80 3.49
N THR A 912 -50.08 -37.81 2.98
CA THR A 912 -51.57 -37.83 3.03
C THR A 912 -52.09 -38.22 1.67
N LEU A 913 -53.02 -39.19 1.63
CA LEU A 913 -53.61 -39.63 0.37
C LEU A 913 -55.10 -39.27 0.38
N LYS A 914 -55.57 -38.71 -0.75
CA LYS A 914 -56.92 -38.47 -1.08
C LYS A 914 -57.20 -39.15 -2.40
N THR A 915 -58.19 -40.06 -2.39
CA THR A 915 -58.65 -40.78 -3.60
C THR A 915 -60.01 -40.24 -4.04
N ASP A 916 -60.17 -39.94 -5.29
CA ASP A 916 -61.45 -39.53 -5.89
C ASP A 916 -61.79 -40.48 -7.02
N LEU A 917 -62.95 -41.10 -6.93
CA LEU A 917 -63.48 -42.03 -7.91
C LEU A 917 -64.46 -41.38 -8.92
N LYS A 918 -64.68 -40.08 -8.85
CA LYS A 918 -65.55 -39.30 -9.71
C LYS A 918 -64.77 -38.53 -10.79
N ASP A 919 -65.23 -38.80 -12.05
CA ASP A 919 -64.90 -38.07 -13.29
C ASP A 919 -63.45 -37.69 -13.56
N VAL A 920 -62.84 -38.57 -14.31
CA VAL A 920 -61.42 -38.77 -14.28
C VAL A 920 -60.58 -37.98 -15.32
N ALA A 921 -61.15 -37.46 -16.39
CA ALA A 921 -60.37 -37.05 -17.52
C ALA A 921 -60.01 -35.55 -17.56
N GLY A 922 -60.76 -34.68 -16.88
CA GLY A 922 -60.59 -33.26 -16.97
C GLY A 922 -59.76 -32.64 -15.83
N ASN A 923 -60.05 -33.00 -14.59
CA ASN A 923 -59.55 -32.24 -13.42
C ASN A 923 -58.09 -32.42 -13.07
N VAL A 924 -57.44 -33.54 -13.45
CA VAL A 924 -56.05 -33.77 -13.10
C VAL A 924 -55.10 -33.04 -14.05
N THR A 925 -55.42 -33.02 -15.33
CA THR A 925 -54.63 -32.25 -16.32
C THR A 925 -54.69 -30.77 -15.99
N ASP A 926 -55.79 -30.26 -15.46
CA ASP A 926 -55.94 -28.86 -15.10
C ASP A 926 -55.25 -28.51 -13.79
N GLN A 927 -55.27 -29.37 -12.77
CA GLN A 927 -54.49 -29.18 -11.53
C GLN A 927 -52.99 -29.25 -11.80
N LEU A 928 -52.53 -30.14 -12.67
CA LEU A 928 -51.13 -30.20 -13.08
C LEU A 928 -50.72 -28.98 -13.92
N LYS A 929 -51.66 -28.47 -14.75
CA LYS A 929 -51.44 -27.21 -15.49
C LYS A 929 -51.35 -26.01 -14.55
N GLU A 930 -52.16 -25.93 -13.52
CA GLU A 930 -52.17 -24.89 -12.53
C GLU A 930 -50.86 -24.90 -11.71
N GLN A 931 -50.42 -26.07 -11.23
CA GLN A 931 -49.13 -26.25 -10.57
C GLN A 931 -47.98 -25.89 -11.50
N ALA A 932 -48.01 -26.28 -12.76
CA ALA A 932 -47.03 -25.93 -13.76
C ALA A 932 -47.00 -24.42 -14.05
N ALA A 933 -48.16 -23.78 -14.10
CA ALA A 933 -48.30 -22.34 -14.32
C ALA A 933 -47.72 -21.52 -13.15
N ASP A 934 -47.99 -21.95 -11.89
CA ASP A 934 -47.42 -21.33 -10.69
C ASP A 934 -45.91 -21.50 -10.63
N PHE A 935 -45.38 -22.64 -11.01
CA PHE A 935 -43.97 -22.90 -11.12
C PHE A 935 -43.31 -22.04 -12.19
N VAL A 936 -43.93 -21.92 -13.39
CA VAL A 936 -43.45 -21.07 -14.48
C VAL A 936 -43.49 -19.59 -14.07
N LYS A 937 -44.49 -19.14 -13.35
CA LYS A 937 -44.58 -17.79 -12.82
C LYS A 937 -43.45 -17.51 -11.84
N ALA A 938 -43.21 -18.42 -10.88
CA ALA A 938 -42.07 -18.31 -9.94
C ALA A 938 -40.69 -18.28 -10.67
N ARG A 939 -40.58 -19.05 -11.76
CA ARG A 939 -39.35 -19.04 -12.61
C ARG A 939 -39.21 -17.76 -13.40
N LEU A 940 -40.29 -17.19 -13.93
CA LEU A 940 -40.28 -15.91 -14.62
C LEU A 940 -39.92 -14.76 -13.68
N ASP A 941 -40.42 -14.78 -12.45
CA ASP A 941 -40.10 -13.76 -11.45
C ASP A 941 -38.62 -13.85 -11.04
N SER A 942 -38.09 -15.05 -10.92
CA SER A 942 -36.65 -15.28 -10.69
C SER A 942 -35.78 -14.79 -11.88
N ALA A 943 -36.25 -15.03 -13.12
CA ALA A 943 -35.59 -14.55 -14.33
C ALA A 943 -35.67 -13.02 -14.49
N ARG A 944 -36.80 -12.40 -14.12
CA ARG A 944 -36.97 -10.93 -14.10
C ARG A 944 -36.06 -10.27 -13.08
N GLN A 945 -35.84 -10.89 -11.93
CA GLN A 945 -34.89 -10.38 -10.93
C GLN A 945 -33.45 -10.45 -11.47
N LYS A 946 -33.04 -11.56 -12.11
CA LYS A 946 -31.71 -11.68 -12.76
C LYS A 946 -31.51 -10.64 -13.86
N THR A 947 -32.58 -10.32 -14.63
CA THR A 947 -32.50 -9.28 -15.67
C THR A 947 -32.39 -7.87 -15.08
N LYS A 948 -33.06 -7.61 -13.95
CA LYS A 948 -32.91 -6.35 -13.21
C LYS A 948 -31.50 -6.18 -12.63
N ASP A 949 -30.93 -7.25 -12.07
CA ASP A 949 -29.59 -7.23 -11.50
C ASP A 949 -28.53 -7.04 -12.60
N SER A 950 -28.72 -7.69 -13.77
CA SER A 950 -27.85 -7.48 -14.93
C SER A 950 -27.94 -6.05 -15.52
N LEU A 951 -29.15 -5.48 -15.55
CA LEU A 951 -29.35 -4.08 -15.97
C LEU A 951 -28.75 -3.08 -14.98
N ALA A 952 -28.78 -3.37 -13.69
CA ALA A 952 -28.14 -2.55 -12.66
C ALA A 952 -26.59 -2.57 -12.81
N VAL A 953 -26.01 -3.72 -13.13
CA VAL A 953 -24.55 -3.86 -13.39
C VAL A 953 -24.16 -3.10 -14.65
N ILE A 954 -24.94 -3.21 -15.74
CA ILE A 954 -24.71 -2.46 -16.99
C ILE A 954 -24.85 -0.95 -16.75
N LYS A 955 -25.85 -0.53 -15.98
CA LYS A 955 -26.06 0.88 -15.64
C LYS A 955 -24.89 1.45 -14.81
N ASN A 956 -24.34 0.66 -13.89
CA ASN A 956 -23.18 1.06 -13.09
C ASN A 956 -21.90 1.08 -13.94
N GLN A 957 -21.70 0.14 -14.86
CA GLN A 957 -20.56 0.13 -15.78
C GLN A 957 -20.58 1.32 -16.74
N VAL A 958 -21.76 1.66 -17.27
CA VAL A 958 -21.95 2.86 -18.11
C VAL A 958 -21.74 4.14 -17.30
N ALA A 959 -22.17 4.20 -16.06
CA ALA A 959 -21.96 5.35 -15.18
C ALA A 959 -20.47 5.52 -14.78
N THR A 960 -19.73 4.44 -14.62
CA THR A 960 -18.30 4.48 -14.32
C THR A 960 -17.48 4.88 -15.55
N ALA A 961 -17.80 4.32 -16.72
CA ALA A 961 -17.19 4.71 -17.99
C ALA A 961 -17.46 6.20 -18.35
N ALA A 962 -18.68 6.67 -18.13
CA ALA A 962 -19.02 8.07 -18.32
C ALA A 962 -18.29 9.02 -17.34
N LYS A 963 -18.06 8.59 -16.09
CA LYS A 963 -17.26 9.35 -15.12
C LYS A 963 -15.79 9.41 -15.49
N GLU A 964 -15.20 8.33 -16.01
CA GLU A 964 -13.82 8.35 -16.51
C GLU A 964 -13.67 9.21 -17.78
N GLU A 965 -14.63 9.14 -18.70
CA GLU A 965 -14.66 9.98 -19.92
C GLU A 965 -14.76 11.48 -19.56
N ILE A 966 -15.61 11.86 -18.61
CA ILE A 966 -15.73 13.22 -18.12
C ILE A 966 -14.47 13.68 -17.38
N LYS A 967 -13.81 12.81 -16.63
CA LYS A 967 -12.56 13.12 -15.94
C LYS A 967 -11.41 13.38 -16.92
N ASN A 968 -11.36 12.65 -18.01
CA ASN A 968 -10.35 12.83 -19.07
C ASN A 968 -10.62 14.08 -19.94
N GLN A 969 -11.87 14.49 -20.11
CA GLN A 969 -12.21 15.73 -20.84
C GLN A 969 -12.04 17.02 -20.02
N VAL A 970 -12.12 16.95 -18.70
CA VAL A 970 -12.04 18.13 -17.81
C VAL A 970 -10.61 18.44 -17.36
N PHE A 971 -9.68 17.47 -17.35
CA PHE A 971 -8.30 17.65 -16.86
C PHE A 971 -7.19 17.35 -17.87
N GLY A 972 -7.50 17.10 -19.14
CA GLY A 972 -6.54 16.91 -20.21
C GLY A 972 -6.04 18.24 -20.79
N LYS A 973 -4.83 18.65 -20.44
CA LYS A 973 -4.10 19.75 -21.10
C LYS A 973 -3.79 19.40 -22.56
N LYS A 974 -4.01 20.41 -23.40
CA LYS A 974 -3.52 20.51 -24.79
C LYS A 974 -2.07 20.07 -24.93
N ASP A 975 -1.76 19.25 -25.91
CA ASP A 975 -0.83 19.71 -26.94
C ASP A 975 -1.00 18.89 -28.23
N SER A 976 -0.83 19.62 -29.30
CA SER A 976 -1.08 19.36 -30.69
C SER A 976 -0.03 18.47 -31.35
N THR A 977 -0.40 17.55 -32.21
CA THR A 977 -0.18 17.61 -33.68
C THR A 977 -0.53 16.29 -34.36
N SER A 978 -1.42 16.43 -35.29
CA SER A 978 -1.59 15.75 -36.59
C SER A 978 -1.27 14.27 -36.76
N SER A 979 -2.29 13.47 -36.99
CA SER A 979 -2.62 12.89 -38.30
C SER A 979 -3.87 12.03 -38.18
N GLY A 980 -4.82 12.29 -39.07
CA GLY A 980 -6.16 11.73 -39.06
C GLY A 980 -6.21 10.28 -39.48
N ILE A 981 -7.11 9.55 -38.82
CA ILE A 981 -7.83 8.40 -39.34
C ILE A 981 -9.26 8.49 -38.79
N PRO A 982 -10.32 8.25 -39.61
CA PRO A 982 -11.69 8.69 -39.29
C PRO A 982 -12.37 7.76 -38.26
N LEU A 983 -12.93 8.39 -37.26
CA LEU A 983 -13.77 7.76 -36.23
C LEU A 983 -15.20 7.66 -36.75
N ASP A 984 -15.53 6.70 -37.62
CA ASP A 984 -16.92 6.49 -38.04
C ASP A 984 -17.33 5.05 -38.40
N SER A 985 -16.68 4.02 -37.87
CA SER A 985 -17.11 2.63 -38.10
C SER A 985 -17.43 1.83 -36.85
N SER A 986 -17.10 2.33 -35.67
CA SER A 986 -17.34 1.55 -34.41
C SER A 986 -18.70 1.85 -33.77
N LYS A 987 -19.25 3.05 -33.93
CA LYS A 987 -20.60 3.38 -33.39
C LYS A 987 -21.73 2.66 -34.14
N LYS A 988 -21.64 2.53 -35.48
CA LYS A 988 -22.65 1.78 -36.26
C LYS A 988 -22.68 0.29 -35.95
N LYS A 989 -21.52 -0.33 -35.71
CA LYS A 989 -21.45 -1.76 -35.38
C LYS A 989 -22.02 -2.08 -33.99
N THR A 990 -21.84 -1.20 -33.02
CA THR A 990 -22.35 -1.39 -31.66
C THR A 990 -23.86 -1.16 -31.60
N GLU A 991 -24.40 -0.16 -32.28
CA GLU A 991 -25.84 0.08 -32.40
C GLU A 991 -26.57 -1.03 -33.17
N GLU A 992 -26.01 -1.54 -34.26
CA GLU A 992 -26.59 -2.68 -35.00
C GLU A 992 -26.52 -3.97 -34.16
N THR A 993 -25.47 -4.23 -33.42
CA THR A 993 -25.36 -5.40 -32.53
C THR A 993 -26.39 -5.30 -31.39
N ILE A 994 -26.58 -4.13 -30.79
CA ILE A 994 -27.59 -3.92 -29.74
C ILE A 994 -29.01 -4.03 -30.34
N LYS A 995 -29.27 -3.46 -31.52
CA LYS A 995 -30.55 -3.56 -32.18
C LYS A 995 -30.88 -4.96 -32.64
N ASN A 996 -29.92 -5.72 -33.14
CA ASN A 996 -30.11 -7.13 -33.52
C ASN A 996 -30.30 -8.04 -32.31
N THR A 997 -29.61 -7.79 -31.21
CA THR A 997 -29.81 -8.53 -29.96
C THR A 997 -31.20 -8.25 -29.33
N ILE A 998 -31.64 -7.01 -29.33
CA ILE A 998 -32.98 -6.65 -28.86
C ILE A 998 -34.06 -7.23 -29.74
N ASN A 999 -33.90 -7.18 -31.08
CA ASN A 999 -34.88 -7.75 -32.00
C ASN A 999 -34.96 -9.29 -31.97
N SER A 1000 -33.86 -9.97 -31.63
CA SER A 1000 -33.85 -11.43 -31.45
C SER A 1000 -34.58 -11.89 -30.18
N LEU A 1001 -34.61 -11.03 -29.14
CA LEU A 1001 -35.31 -11.31 -27.87
C LEU A 1001 -36.84 -11.12 -27.96
N PHE A 1002 -37.36 -10.37 -28.95
CA PHE A 1002 -38.78 -10.08 -29.09
C PHE A 1002 -39.47 -10.74 -30.28
N LYS A 1003 -38.76 -11.57 -31.10
CA LYS A 1003 -39.43 -12.35 -32.14
C LYS A 1003 -40.17 -13.56 -31.56
N LYS A 1004 -41.44 -13.42 -31.36
CA LYS A 1004 -42.40 -14.55 -31.16
C LYS A 1004 -42.31 -15.46 -32.38
N LYS A 1005 -41.91 -16.73 -32.18
CA LYS A 1005 -42.14 -17.79 -33.16
C LYS A 1005 -43.62 -17.98 -33.39
N LYS A 1006 -44.10 -17.68 -34.59
CA LYS A 1006 -45.40 -18.16 -35.10
C LYS A 1006 -45.32 -19.68 -35.36
N PRO A 1007 -46.38 -20.43 -35.09
CA PRO A 1007 -46.38 -21.86 -35.38
C PRO A 1007 -46.36 -22.07 -36.91
N ALA A 1008 -45.59 -23.04 -37.35
CA ALA A 1008 -45.56 -23.46 -38.71
C ALA A 1008 -46.87 -24.23 -39.05
N THR A 1009 -47.63 -23.72 -39.97
CA THR A 1009 -48.68 -24.43 -40.66
C THR A 1009 -48.09 -25.34 -41.71
N ASP A 1010 -48.39 -26.61 -41.61
CA ASP A 1010 -48.12 -27.67 -42.55
C ASP A 1010 -48.79 -27.36 -43.90
N SER A 1011 -48.07 -27.42 -45.00
CA SER A 1011 -48.62 -27.59 -46.32
C SER A 1011 -47.69 -28.41 -47.18
N THR A 1012 -48.07 -29.67 -47.28
CA THR A 1012 -47.66 -30.55 -48.32
C THR A 1012 -48.03 -30.01 -49.70
N LYS A 1013 -47.10 -29.92 -50.67
CA LYS A 1013 -47.22 -30.44 -52.05
C LYS A 1013 -46.03 -30.05 -52.89
N HIS A 1014 -45.53 -31.11 -53.51
CA HIS A 1014 -44.66 -31.37 -54.66
C HIS A 1014 -43.17 -31.34 -54.31
#